data_62edf821889d67cddc38834739e4c98c
#
_entry.id   62edf821889d67cddc38834739e4c98c
#
_cell.length_a   1.000
_cell.length_b   1.000
_cell.length_c   1.000
_cell.angle_alpha   90.00
_cell.angle_beta   90.00
_cell.angle_gamma   90.00
#
_symmetry.space_group_name_H-M   'P 1'
#
loop_
_entity.id
_entity.type
_entity.pdbx_description
1 polymer ?
#
loop_
_entity_poly.entity_id
_entity_poly.type
_entity_poly.pdbx_seq_one_letter_code
_entity_poly.pdbx_strand_id
1 'polypeptide(L)'
;MTQLSCFCQLGDIRAVASISFVSTGDEFTFPNTTNDCYHLRSLQGDWMRLGSISIRNFRRLNDVSVDFESKETVFVGPNNSGKTSATAAIRSFLGNREFKIHDFSILAIASIDAYAPRNESSLPQIELDLWFHIDPDSIAFGRVFALATSISADFSEIGMRCSFAADDAAELWKHYDAAFPTKEDGTRKRPLSFFLGMEGNLKKYFGIKVSSLEKLEEEFVATALSAQEGKKIVHSLLRVDFVDAQRNIDDENAARSNRLSDAFATYYRRNLEQAELAEEAVAIIEQNNENLTRHYDERFRPLMTMIGGLGLPSDNDRAMKVVSTLSSEVALRGNTELFYVDASTSHELPEAYNGLGFKNLVFMAIQVDHFYRQWLATEDNRPLCQMIFIEEPEVHLHAQVQQTFIRQMWDVLTADAPEGESKPQLTITTHSSHILDTVDFSKIRYFRRCHINGEQDGVTYQGTTVHSLRQFQPEPLELGGDMIEPEESLSFLKKYLRLTHCDLFFSDAAILVEGSAEKLLLPRMIDISAQNLNKKYLTILEVGGAYGMRFAGLLEFLEIPYLVITDIDSVDPARNRASCVATHPGAVSSNATLGYFFGETRVAELSGNTFDDCLQAEGMRFVAYQKPVEVNRQDNAQTFHGRTLEEAFVFENLDHFHADGLSIGIDLPDGRAELQEAVWRRIKSDTFKKTEFAMDVLAFEIPAGGDEEANAGENRDWNVPHYIDEGLKWLETRLSQNLGAGE
;
A
#
# COMPACT_ATOMS: atom_id res chain seq x y z
N MET A 1 13.06 -45.84 42.92
CA MET A 1 12.38 -45.49 41.69
C MET A 1 10.94 -45.94 41.78
N THR A 2 10.06 -45.03 42.06
CA THR A 2 8.60 -45.30 42.09
C THR A 2 7.99 -44.48 40.95
N GLN A 3 7.44 -45.16 39.96
CA GLN A 3 6.69 -44.53 38.88
C GLN A 3 5.27 -44.21 39.36
N LEU A 4 4.89 -42.96 39.42
CA LEU A 4 3.51 -42.53 39.52
C LEU A 4 3.08 -42.02 38.18
N SER A 5 2.10 -42.70 37.54
CA SER A 5 1.43 -42.26 36.35
C SER A 5 0.16 -41.48 36.71
N CYS A 6 0.12 -40.19 36.42
CA CYS A 6 -1.11 -39.42 36.50
C CYS A 6 -1.82 -39.47 35.12
N PHE A 7 -3.07 -39.90 35.14
CA PHE A 7 -3.97 -39.83 33.96
C PHE A 7 -4.78 -38.53 34.03
N CYS A 8 -4.59 -37.67 33.06
CA CYS A 8 -5.55 -36.60 32.79
C CYS A 8 -6.37 -36.96 31.54
N GLN A 9 -7.66 -37.07 31.73
CA GLN A 9 -8.62 -37.32 30.66
C GLN A 9 -9.16 -35.95 30.18
N LEU A 10 -8.70 -35.48 29.06
CA LEU A 10 -9.30 -34.40 28.32
C LEU A 10 -9.57 -34.97 26.90
N GLY A 11 -10.85 -35.11 26.59
CA GLY A 11 -11.42 -35.57 25.34
C GLY A 11 -10.48 -36.24 24.32
N ASP A 12 -10.72 -37.50 24.04
CA ASP A 12 -10.13 -38.41 23.01
C ASP A 12 -8.64 -38.38 22.65
N ILE A 13 -7.80 -37.64 23.34
CA ILE A 13 -6.34 -37.69 23.15
C ILE A 13 -5.67 -38.27 24.41
N ARG A 14 -5.08 -39.47 24.28
CA ARG A 14 -4.23 -40.08 25.29
C ARG A 14 -2.79 -39.60 25.13
N ALA A 15 -2.37 -38.62 25.93
CA ALA A 15 -0.96 -38.28 26.08
C ALA A 15 -0.36 -38.99 27.31
N VAL A 16 0.73 -39.75 27.12
CA VAL A 16 1.49 -40.36 28.21
C VAL A 16 2.76 -39.53 28.44
N ALA A 17 2.80 -38.75 29.51
CA ALA A 17 4.00 -38.06 29.91
C ALA A 17 4.72 -38.88 31.02
N SER A 18 5.98 -39.27 30.77
CA SER A 18 6.85 -39.95 31.76
C SER A 18 7.78 -38.92 32.39
N ILE A 19 7.63 -38.67 33.71
CA ILE A 19 8.52 -37.81 34.46
C ILE A 19 9.39 -38.69 35.38
N SER A 20 10.72 -38.58 35.25
CA SER A 20 11.70 -39.27 36.09
C SER A 20 12.19 -38.33 37.17
N PHE A 21 12.03 -38.71 38.45
CA PHE A 21 12.54 -37.97 39.59
C PHE A 21 13.80 -38.64 40.16
N VAL A 22 14.81 -37.84 40.45
CA VAL A 22 15.97 -38.22 41.26
C VAL A 22 15.78 -37.60 42.65
N SER A 23 15.67 -38.43 43.72
CA SER A 23 15.52 -37.96 45.07
C SER A 23 16.88 -37.62 45.68
N THR A 24 17.10 -36.37 46.05
CA THR A 24 18.02 -35.95 47.09
C THR A 24 17.16 -35.37 48.19
N GLY A 25 17.24 -36.01 49.39
CA GLY A 25 16.36 -35.70 50.50
C GLY A 25 16.51 -34.26 50.97
N ASP A 26 15.41 -33.57 50.95
CA ASP A 26 14.99 -32.50 51.84
C ASP A 26 13.58 -32.04 51.42
N GLU A 27 12.83 -31.46 52.36
CA GLU A 27 11.40 -31.18 52.38
C GLU A 27 10.75 -30.71 51.05
N PHE A 28 9.61 -31.35 50.68
CA PHE A 28 8.79 -31.02 49.52
C PHE A 28 7.90 -29.80 49.77
N THR A 29 8.24 -28.68 49.17
CA THR A 29 7.28 -27.58 48.91
C THR A 29 6.77 -27.70 47.50
N PHE A 30 5.44 -27.85 47.33
CA PHE A 30 4.78 -27.84 46.04
C PHE A 30 4.77 -26.39 45.48
N PRO A 31 5.27 -26.14 44.30
CA PRO A 31 5.01 -24.85 43.64
C PRO A 31 3.53 -24.78 43.22
N ASN A 32 2.92 -23.62 43.45
CA ASN A 32 1.54 -23.30 43.01
C ASN A 32 1.43 -23.40 41.50
N THR A 33 0.88 -24.51 40.99
CA THR A 33 0.80 -24.87 39.57
C THR A 33 -0.36 -24.20 38.80
N THR A 34 -0.90 -23.10 39.29
CA THR A 34 -1.99 -22.40 38.59
C THR A 34 -1.56 -21.37 37.58
N ASN A 35 -0.28 -20.95 37.55
CA ASN A 35 0.20 -19.97 36.57
C ASN A 35 0.94 -20.58 35.37
N ASP A 36 1.54 -21.78 35.49
CA ASP A 36 2.27 -22.38 34.36
C ASP A 36 1.38 -23.03 33.30
N CYS A 37 0.12 -23.36 33.63
CA CYS A 37 -0.84 -23.82 32.63
C CYS A 37 -1.32 -22.72 31.70
N TYR A 38 -1.18 -21.45 32.05
CA TYR A 38 -1.54 -20.33 31.16
C TYR A 38 -0.47 -20.01 30.12
N HIS A 39 0.80 -20.35 30.36
CA HIS A 39 1.86 -20.19 29.36
C HIS A 39 1.86 -21.27 28.27
N LEU A 40 1.34 -22.47 28.56
CA LEU A 40 1.17 -23.52 27.52
C LEU A 40 -0.05 -23.32 26.62
N ARG A 41 -0.97 -22.41 26.98
CA ARG A 41 -2.12 -22.05 26.11
C ARG A 41 -1.85 -20.93 25.10
N SER A 42 -0.71 -20.26 25.16
CA SER A 42 -0.32 -19.23 24.20
C SER A 42 0.54 -19.74 23.03
N LEU A 43 0.84 -21.04 22.98
CA LEU A 43 1.54 -21.72 21.88
C LEU A 43 0.58 -22.33 20.85
N GLN A 44 -0.59 -21.71 20.63
CA GLN A 44 -1.40 -21.94 19.44
C GLN A 44 -0.75 -21.15 18.29
N GLY A 45 0.41 -21.64 17.81
CA GLY A 45 1.22 -20.99 16.83
C GLY A 45 0.85 -21.42 15.41
N ASP A 46 0.91 -20.51 14.51
CA ASP A 46 1.00 -20.75 13.08
C ASP A 46 2.26 -21.60 12.82
N TRP A 47 2.09 -22.88 12.60
CA TRP A 47 3.17 -23.86 12.42
C TRP A 47 4.14 -23.49 11.31
N MET A 48 3.64 -22.78 10.30
CA MET A 48 4.41 -22.21 9.22
C MET A 48 3.66 -20.98 8.64
N ARG A 49 4.40 -19.91 8.37
CA ARG A 49 3.86 -18.72 7.69
C ARG A 49 4.88 -18.13 6.74
N LEU A 50 4.41 -17.45 5.71
CA LEU A 50 5.30 -16.66 4.85
C LEU A 50 5.78 -15.44 5.64
N GLY A 51 7.10 -15.32 5.83
CA GLY A 51 7.75 -14.24 6.55
C GLY A 51 8.06 -13.06 5.65
N SER A 52 8.69 -13.31 4.51
CA SER A 52 9.04 -12.27 3.53
C SER A 52 9.20 -12.83 2.13
N ILE A 53 9.16 -11.93 1.15
CA ILE A 53 9.54 -12.21 -0.24
C ILE A 53 10.55 -11.19 -0.71
N SER A 54 11.39 -11.59 -1.68
CA SER A 54 12.20 -10.65 -2.46
C SER A 54 11.93 -10.86 -3.95
N ILE A 55 11.72 -9.78 -4.67
CA ILE A 55 11.39 -9.78 -6.11
C ILE A 55 12.48 -9.05 -6.86
N ARG A 56 13.08 -9.69 -7.86
CA ARG A 56 14.13 -9.09 -8.70
C ARG A 56 13.75 -9.12 -10.17
N ASN A 57 14.15 -8.05 -10.87
CA ASN A 57 13.99 -7.90 -12.32
C ASN A 57 12.57 -7.98 -12.85
N PHE A 58 11.55 -7.69 -12.05
CA PHE A 58 10.15 -7.72 -12.46
C PHE A 58 9.56 -6.32 -12.60
N ARG A 59 9.32 -5.86 -13.83
CA ARG A 59 8.79 -4.52 -14.14
C ARG A 59 9.61 -3.42 -13.47
N ARG A 60 9.05 -2.68 -12.49
CA ARG A 60 9.73 -1.67 -11.68
C ARG A 60 10.40 -2.23 -10.43
N LEU A 61 10.16 -3.49 -10.10
CA LEU A 61 10.72 -4.16 -8.95
C LEU A 61 12.08 -4.74 -9.35
N ASN A 62 13.15 -3.94 -9.23
CA ASN A 62 14.48 -4.37 -9.63
C ASN A 62 15.13 -5.27 -8.58
N ASP A 63 15.06 -4.84 -7.31
CA ASP A 63 15.39 -5.63 -6.13
C ASP A 63 14.60 -5.09 -4.96
N VAL A 64 13.52 -5.77 -4.59
CA VAL A 64 12.56 -5.30 -3.60
C VAL A 64 12.24 -6.44 -2.65
N SER A 65 12.35 -6.16 -1.35
CA SER A 65 11.93 -7.07 -0.28
C SER A 65 10.66 -6.57 0.41
N VAL A 66 9.76 -7.50 0.72
CA VAL A 66 8.49 -7.24 1.41
C VAL A 66 8.30 -8.28 2.50
N ASP A 67 8.18 -7.85 3.75
CA ASP A 67 7.84 -8.71 4.88
C ASP A 67 6.33 -8.77 5.13
N PHE A 68 5.85 -9.87 5.70
CA PHE A 68 4.44 -10.12 5.97
C PHE A 68 4.16 -10.29 7.45
N GLU A 69 3.00 -9.81 7.88
CA GLU A 69 2.48 -10.07 9.21
C GLU A 69 1.79 -11.44 9.28
N SER A 70 1.60 -11.95 10.50
CA SER A 70 0.92 -13.24 10.71
C SER A 70 -0.55 -13.24 10.32
N LYS A 71 -1.22 -12.08 10.44
CA LYS A 71 -2.65 -11.94 10.16
C LYS A 71 -2.89 -11.20 8.85
N GLU A 72 -2.58 -9.93 8.84
CA GLU A 72 -2.87 -9.04 7.72
C GLU A 72 -1.72 -8.07 7.45
N THR A 73 -1.43 -7.86 6.17
CA THR A 73 -0.42 -6.91 5.67
C THR A 73 -1.09 -5.99 4.66
N VAL A 74 -0.78 -4.70 4.72
CA VAL A 74 -1.41 -3.70 3.84
C VAL A 74 -0.36 -3.01 2.99
N PHE A 75 -0.50 -3.13 1.67
CA PHE A 75 0.36 -2.47 0.68
C PHE A 75 -0.23 -1.12 0.31
N VAL A 76 0.52 -0.06 0.57
CA VAL A 76 0.13 1.31 0.30
C VAL A 76 1.19 2.05 -0.50
N GLY A 77 0.83 3.17 -1.07
CA GLY A 77 1.74 4.03 -1.82
C GLY A 77 1.05 4.71 -2.99
N PRO A 78 1.71 5.68 -3.64
CA PRO A 78 1.16 6.41 -4.78
C PRO A 78 0.73 5.49 -5.93
N ASN A 79 -0.06 6.03 -6.85
CA ASN A 79 -0.40 5.32 -8.08
C ASN A 79 0.88 4.93 -8.83
N ASN A 80 0.88 3.72 -9.41
CA ASN A 80 2.01 3.20 -10.17
C ASN A 80 3.31 3.05 -9.36
N SER A 81 3.24 2.88 -8.03
CA SER A 81 4.39 2.65 -7.14
C SER A 81 4.90 1.20 -7.11
N GLY A 82 4.21 0.27 -7.77
CA GLY A 82 4.66 -1.13 -7.84
C GLY A 82 3.82 -2.13 -7.03
N LYS A 83 2.79 -1.71 -6.27
CA LYS A 83 1.90 -2.60 -5.51
C LYS A 83 1.31 -3.72 -6.38
N THR A 84 0.63 -3.35 -7.47
CA THR A 84 0.07 -4.31 -8.45
C THR A 84 1.16 -5.11 -9.17
N SER A 85 2.40 -4.58 -9.27
CA SER A 85 3.51 -5.36 -9.83
C SER A 85 3.95 -6.45 -8.87
N ALA A 86 3.97 -6.21 -7.56
CA ALA A 86 4.30 -7.23 -6.56
C ALA A 86 3.27 -8.37 -6.57
N THR A 87 1.97 -8.04 -6.56
CA THR A 87 0.91 -9.07 -6.67
C THR A 87 0.96 -9.81 -8.01
N ALA A 88 1.26 -9.11 -9.12
CA ALA A 88 1.41 -9.74 -10.42
C ALA A 88 2.63 -10.68 -10.51
N ALA A 89 3.75 -10.36 -9.87
CA ALA A 89 4.92 -11.25 -9.79
C ALA A 89 4.56 -12.55 -9.06
N ILE A 90 3.93 -12.44 -7.88
CA ILE A 90 3.47 -13.59 -7.10
C ILE A 90 2.48 -14.43 -7.93
N ARG A 91 1.52 -13.77 -8.61
CA ARG A 91 0.53 -14.43 -9.48
C ARG A 91 1.17 -15.14 -10.67
N SER A 92 2.32 -14.66 -11.17
CA SER A 92 3.04 -15.29 -12.29
C SER A 92 3.84 -16.51 -11.86
N PHE A 93 4.42 -16.51 -10.67
CA PHE A 93 5.18 -17.64 -10.14
C PHE A 93 4.31 -18.73 -9.50
N LEU A 94 3.30 -18.32 -8.72
CA LEU A 94 2.52 -19.19 -7.84
C LEU A 94 1.05 -19.37 -8.30
N GLY A 95 0.57 -18.55 -9.21
CA GLY A 95 -0.77 -18.60 -9.79
C GLY A 95 -0.78 -19.03 -11.25
N ASN A 96 -1.79 -18.58 -11.99
CA ASN A 96 -2.03 -18.98 -13.38
C ASN A 96 -1.67 -17.90 -14.42
N ARG A 97 -0.96 -16.82 -14.02
CA ARG A 97 -0.59 -15.75 -14.93
C ARG A 97 0.68 -16.10 -15.70
N GLU A 98 0.64 -16.07 -17.04
CA GLU A 98 1.81 -16.29 -17.88
C GLU A 98 2.72 -15.05 -17.90
N PHE A 99 4.05 -15.29 -17.91
CA PHE A 99 5.04 -14.23 -18.09
C PHE A 99 5.02 -13.68 -19.51
N LYS A 100 5.25 -12.36 -19.61
CA LYS A 100 5.44 -11.64 -20.89
C LYS A 100 6.80 -10.97 -20.88
N ILE A 101 7.33 -10.62 -22.06
CA ILE A 101 8.63 -9.94 -22.16
C ILE A 101 8.63 -8.61 -21.40
N HIS A 102 7.51 -7.88 -21.36
CA HIS A 102 7.34 -6.63 -20.62
C HIS A 102 7.21 -6.83 -19.09
N ASP A 103 7.27 -8.05 -18.60
CA ASP A 103 7.39 -8.32 -17.16
C ASP A 103 8.84 -8.25 -16.68
N PHE A 104 9.82 -8.34 -17.58
CA PHE A 104 11.20 -8.00 -17.22
C PHE A 104 11.34 -6.51 -16.93
N SER A 105 12.23 -6.18 -16.00
CA SER A 105 12.58 -4.77 -15.74
C SER A 105 13.26 -4.16 -16.97
N ILE A 106 13.21 -2.84 -17.09
CA ILE A 106 13.84 -2.12 -18.21
C ILE A 106 15.35 -2.43 -18.26
N LEU A 107 16.01 -2.50 -17.10
CA LEU A 107 17.42 -2.89 -17.00
C LEU A 107 17.65 -4.30 -17.51
N ALA A 108 16.79 -5.25 -17.12
CA ALA A 108 16.87 -6.62 -17.61
C ALA A 108 16.61 -6.73 -19.11
N ILE A 109 15.67 -5.93 -19.67
CA ILE A 109 15.43 -5.87 -21.12
C ILE A 109 16.67 -5.32 -21.84
N ALA A 110 17.30 -4.27 -21.35
CA ALA A 110 18.53 -3.73 -21.91
C ALA A 110 19.66 -4.79 -21.90
N SER A 111 19.78 -5.53 -20.82
CA SER A 111 20.76 -6.63 -20.71
C SER A 111 20.44 -7.80 -21.65
N ILE A 112 19.15 -8.13 -21.86
CA ILE A 112 18.72 -9.14 -22.86
C ILE A 112 19.15 -8.69 -24.27
N ASP A 113 18.95 -7.41 -24.61
CA ASP A 113 19.27 -6.89 -25.94
C ASP A 113 20.79 -6.75 -26.17
N ALA A 114 21.56 -6.55 -25.12
CA ALA A 114 23.02 -6.51 -25.14
C ALA A 114 23.67 -7.91 -25.10
N TYR A 115 22.88 -8.97 -24.86
CA TYR A 115 23.40 -10.34 -24.74
C TYR A 115 24.02 -10.83 -26.05
N ALA A 116 25.23 -11.38 -25.94
CA ALA A 116 25.92 -12.10 -27.01
C ALA A 116 26.68 -13.33 -26.43
N PRO A 117 26.61 -14.51 -27.04
CA PRO A 117 27.22 -15.72 -26.49
C PRO A 117 28.76 -15.67 -26.33
N ARG A 118 29.41 -14.70 -26.94
CA ARG A 118 30.87 -14.47 -26.83
C ARG A 118 31.25 -13.67 -25.60
N ASN A 119 30.29 -12.97 -24.98
CA ASN A 119 30.47 -12.29 -23.73
C ASN A 119 30.16 -13.30 -22.61
N GLU A 120 30.95 -13.36 -21.57
CA GLU A 120 30.72 -14.24 -20.40
C GLU A 120 29.44 -13.86 -19.61
N SER A 121 28.59 -12.96 -20.14
CA SER A 121 27.36 -12.50 -19.53
C SER A 121 26.26 -13.57 -19.63
N SER A 122 25.59 -13.83 -18.53
CA SER A 122 24.37 -14.66 -18.49
C SER A 122 23.14 -13.82 -18.86
N LEU A 123 22.11 -14.47 -19.46
CA LEU A 123 20.82 -13.83 -19.64
C LEU A 123 20.18 -13.49 -18.29
N PRO A 124 19.60 -12.29 -18.14
CA PRO A 124 18.92 -11.93 -16.92
C PRO A 124 17.70 -12.82 -16.67
N GLN A 125 17.38 -13.01 -15.41
CA GLN A 125 16.23 -13.78 -14.95
C GLN A 125 15.37 -12.95 -14.02
N ILE A 126 14.07 -13.27 -13.96
CA ILE A 126 13.18 -12.73 -12.92
C ILE A 126 13.24 -13.70 -11.76
N GLU A 127 13.39 -13.17 -10.54
CA GLU A 127 13.47 -13.99 -9.34
C GLU A 127 12.40 -13.62 -8.32
N LEU A 128 11.87 -14.63 -7.65
CA LEU A 128 11.02 -14.52 -6.46
C LEU A 128 11.60 -15.42 -5.39
N ASP A 129 12.14 -14.81 -4.34
CA ASP A 129 12.57 -15.51 -3.13
C ASP A 129 11.42 -15.52 -2.13
N LEU A 130 11.20 -16.65 -1.48
CA LEU A 130 10.17 -16.87 -0.47
C LEU A 130 10.86 -17.34 0.81
N TRP A 131 10.66 -16.61 1.91
CA TRP A 131 11.19 -16.95 3.22
C TRP A 131 10.03 -17.27 4.17
N PHE A 132 10.07 -18.46 4.75
CA PHE A 132 9.03 -18.92 5.66
C PHE A 132 9.59 -19.01 7.07
N HIS A 133 8.84 -18.48 8.03
CA HIS A 133 9.03 -18.80 9.44
C HIS A 133 8.37 -20.13 9.75
N ILE A 134 9.07 -20.97 10.49
CA ILE A 134 8.60 -22.28 10.91
C ILE A 134 8.74 -22.44 12.42
N ASP A 135 7.82 -23.17 13.02
CA ASP A 135 7.94 -23.62 14.39
C ASP A 135 8.57 -25.03 14.36
N PRO A 136 9.83 -25.18 14.81
CA PRO A 136 10.54 -26.45 14.75
C PRO A 136 9.85 -27.60 15.50
N ASP A 137 9.10 -27.25 16.57
CA ASP A 137 8.46 -28.26 17.44
C ASP A 137 7.14 -28.79 16.84
N SER A 138 6.55 -28.05 15.91
CA SER A 138 5.21 -28.31 15.39
C SER A 138 5.18 -28.78 13.94
N ILE A 139 6.29 -28.63 13.20
CA ILE A 139 6.29 -28.84 11.74
C ILE A 139 6.47 -30.31 11.35
N ALA A 140 5.76 -30.72 10.29
CA ALA A 140 6.01 -31.98 9.60
C ALA A 140 7.29 -31.89 8.75
N PHE A 141 8.45 -32.13 9.35
CA PHE A 141 9.78 -32.01 8.71
C PHE A 141 9.89 -32.69 7.35
N GLY A 142 9.16 -33.78 7.12
CA GLY A 142 9.19 -34.48 5.84
C GLY A 142 8.84 -33.62 4.60
N ARG A 143 8.05 -32.55 4.77
CA ARG A 143 7.67 -31.65 3.67
C ARG A 143 8.69 -30.55 3.40
N VAL A 144 9.42 -30.14 4.42
CA VAL A 144 10.40 -29.04 4.34
C VAL A 144 11.84 -29.54 4.24
N PHE A 145 12.07 -30.85 4.39
CA PHE A 145 13.40 -31.46 4.43
C PHE A 145 14.26 -31.14 3.20
N ALA A 146 13.66 -31.07 2.02
CA ALA A 146 14.38 -30.74 0.78
C ALA A 146 14.86 -29.28 0.72
N LEU A 147 14.33 -28.41 1.60
CA LEU A 147 14.70 -26.99 1.71
C LEU A 147 15.57 -26.73 2.95
N ALA A 148 15.65 -27.72 3.86
CA ALA A 148 16.47 -27.60 5.05
C ALA A 148 17.95 -27.78 4.70
N THR A 149 18.70 -26.71 4.73
CA THR A 149 20.13 -26.68 4.43
C THR A 149 20.98 -26.98 5.67
N SER A 150 20.40 -26.81 6.87
CA SER A 150 21.03 -27.09 8.16
C SER A 150 20.09 -27.88 9.06
N ILE A 151 20.64 -28.82 9.85
CA ILE A 151 19.92 -29.61 10.84
C ILE A 151 20.26 -29.10 12.25
N SER A 152 20.37 -27.78 12.44
CA SER A 152 20.60 -27.21 13.76
C SER A 152 19.28 -27.14 14.55
N ALA A 153 19.38 -27.19 15.88
CA ALA A 153 18.21 -27.07 16.78
C ALA A 153 17.51 -25.70 16.70
N ASP A 154 18.17 -24.71 16.14
CA ASP A 154 17.67 -23.32 16.01
C ASP A 154 17.09 -23.01 14.62
N PHE A 155 16.68 -24.04 13.89
CA PHE A 155 16.13 -23.91 12.54
C PHE A 155 14.71 -23.32 12.57
N SER A 156 14.59 -22.02 12.36
CA SER A 156 13.33 -21.27 12.43
C SER A 156 12.89 -20.67 11.09
N GLU A 157 13.75 -20.76 10.06
CA GLU A 157 13.46 -20.20 8.72
C GLU A 157 13.89 -21.14 7.61
N ILE A 158 13.13 -21.17 6.54
CA ILE A 158 13.46 -21.83 5.27
C ILE A 158 13.30 -20.87 4.11
N GLY A 159 14.22 -20.95 3.16
CA GLY A 159 14.23 -20.12 1.97
C GLY A 159 14.05 -20.93 0.69
N MET A 160 13.37 -20.34 -0.27
CA MET A 160 13.18 -20.92 -1.59
C MET A 160 13.21 -19.82 -2.66
N ARG A 161 13.90 -20.08 -3.77
CA ARG A 161 13.94 -19.20 -4.96
C ARG A 161 13.20 -19.81 -6.12
N CYS A 162 12.27 -19.05 -6.69
CA CYS A 162 11.68 -19.32 -7.99
C CYS A 162 12.29 -18.37 -9.01
N SER A 163 12.94 -18.89 -10.05
CA SER A 163 13.57 -18.09 -11.11
C SER A 163 12.90 -18.36 -12.45
N PHE A 164 12.45 -17.33 -13.15
CA PHE A 164 12.04 -17.41 -14.54
C PHE A 164 13.25 -17.11 -15.41
N ALA A 165 13.87 -18.13 -15.95
CA ALA A 165 15.18 -18.09 -16.59
C ALA A 165 15.20 -18.85 -17.91
N ALA A 166 16.15 -18.53 -18.77
CA ALA A 166 16.35 -19.25 -20.02
C ALA A 166 16.71 -20.72 -19.74
N ASP A 167 16.11 -21.64 -20.49
CA ASP A 167 16.40 -23.08 -20.40
C ASP A 167 17.70 -23.40 -21.10
N ASP A 168 17.87 -22.94 -22.35
CA ASP A 168 19.09 -23.05 -23.14
C ASP A 168 19.34 -21.74 -23.91
N ALA A 169 20.28 -20.94 -23.40
CA ALA A 169 20.67 -19.68 -24.02
C ALA A 169 21.34 -19.86 -25.39
N ALA A 170 22.03 -20.97 -25.63
CA ALA A 170 22.68 -21.21 -26.89
C ALA A 170 21.67 -21.59 -27.99
N GLU A 171 20.67 -22.40 -27.66
CA GLU A 171 19.57 -22.73 -28.58
C GLU A 171 18.73 -21.49 -28.89
N LEU A 172 18.40 -20.68 -27.88
CA LEU A 172 17.71 -19.39 -28.06
C LEU A 172 18.47 -18.49 -29.04
N TRP A 173 19.78 -18.31 -28.81
CA TRP A 173 20.61 -17.46 -29.68
C TRP A 173 20.66 -17.97 -31.12
N LYS A 174 20.81 -19.27 -31.30
CA LYS A 174 20.81 -19.90 -32.62
C LYS A 174 19.53 -19.62 -33.42
N HIS A 175 18.37 -19.70 -32.78
CA HIS A 175 17.10 -19.44 -33.43
C HIS A 175 16.90 -17.94 -33.67
N TYR A 176 17.32 -17.07 -32.74
CA TYR A 176 17.31 -15.63 -32.93
C TYR A 176 18.21 -15.18 -34.08
N ASP A 177 19.44 -15.71 -34.15
CA ASP A 177 20.41 -15.42 -35.23
C ASP A 177 19.89 -15.83 -36.60
N ALA A 178 19.22 -16.99 -36.68
CA ALA A 178 18.58 -17.46 -37.90
C ALA A 178 17.38 -16.56 -38.31
N ALA A 179 16.60 -16.04 -37.34
CA ALA A 179 15.45 -15.17 -37.61
C ALA A 179 15.86 -13.73 -37.97
N PHE A 180 16.89 -13.19 -37.30
CA PHE A 180 17.39 -11.84 -37.46
C PHE A 180 18.93 -11.83 -37.58
N PRO A 181 19.48 -12.26 -38.74
CA PRO A 181 20.92 -12.31 -38.92
C PRO A 181 21.55 -10.91 -38.83
N THR A 182 22.80 -10.88 -38.37
CA THR A 182 23.62 -9.66 -38.32
C THR A 182 23.91 -9.17 -39.74
N LYS A 183 23.68 -7.91 -40.01
CA LYS A 183 23.99 -7.26 -41.30
C LYS A 183 25.49 -7.00 -41.42
N GLU A 184 25.94 -6.61 -42.63
CA GLU A 184 27.32 -6.24 -42.91
C GLU A 184 27.86 -5.09 -42.07
N ASP A 185 26.96 -4.17 -41.63
CA ASP A 185 27.25 -3.04 -40.77
C ASP A 185 27.35 -3.39 -39.27
N GLY A 186 27.21 -4.67 -38.93
CA GLY A 186 27.23 -5.17 -37.56
C GLY A 186 25.90 -5.01 -36.80
N THR A 187 24.88 -4.37 -37.41
CA THR A 187 23.57 -4.17 -36.79
C THR A 187 22.61 -5.31 -37.07
N ARG A 188 21.58 -5.44 -36.24
CA ARG A 188 20.47 -6.38 -36.47
C ARG A 188 19.16 -5.63 -36.73
N LYS A 189 18.24 -6.22 -37.49
CA LYS A 189 16.94 -5.60 -37.82
C LYS A 189 16.06 -5.42 -36.58
N ARG A 190 16.13 -6.33 -35.62
CA ARG A 190 15.34 -6.33 -34.40
C ARG A 190 16.16 -6.87 -33.22
N PRO A 191 15.97 -6.33 -32.00
CA PRO A 191 16.67 -6.81 -30.81
C PRO A 191 16.14 -8.17 -30.34
N LEU A 192 16.87 -8.81 -29.41
CA LEU A 192 16.49 -10.11 -28.84
C LEU A 192 15.17 -10.04 -28.06
N SER A 193 14.93 -8.95 -27.34
CA SER A 193 13.67 -8.70 -26.62
C SER A 193 12.46 -8.72 -27.57
N PHE A 194 12.59 -8.17 -28.78
CA PHE A 194 11.54 -8.24 -29.78
C PHE A 194 11.26 -9.70 -30.24
N PHE A 195 12.31 -10.50 -30.45
CA PHE A 195 12.15 -11.90 -30.80
C PHE A 195 11.45 -12.71 -29.71
N LEU A 196 11.83 -12.46 -28.46
CA LEU A 196 11.18 -13.08 -27.30
C LEU A 196 9.72 -12.60 -27.10
N GLY A 197 9.41 -11.37 -27.53
CA GLY A 197 8.04 -10.83 -27.52
C GLY A 197 7.10 -11.41 -28.55
N MET A 198 7.59 -12.13 -29.56
CA MET A 198 6.75 -12.81 -30.54
C MET A 198 5.99 -13.97 -29.87
N GLU A 199 4.77 -14.22 -30.38
CA GLU A 199 3.86 -15.21 -29.80
C GLU A 199 4.52 -16.59 -29.59
N GLY A 200 4.46 -17.08 -28.37
CA GLY A 200 4.99 -18.39 -27.97
C GLY A 200 6.50 -18.47 -27.71
N ASN A 201 7.31 -17.50 -28.18
CA ASN A 201 8.76 -17.58 -28.05
C ASN A 201 9.24 -17.52 -26.60
N LEU A 202 8.74 -16.58 -25.80
CA LEU A 202 9.16 -16.47 -24.41
C LEU A 202 8.92 -17.80 -23.66
N LYS A 203 7.74 -18.40 -23.83
CA LYS A 203 7.36 -19.68 -23.19
C LYS A 203 8.18 -20.86 -23.70
N LYS A 204 8.68 -20.77 -24.95
CA LYS A 204 9.51 -21.82 -25.55
C LYS A 204 10.93 -21.88 -24.97
N TYR A 205 11.50 -20.72 -24.63
CA TYR A 205 12.90 -20.61 -24.24
C TYR A 205 13.12 -20.32 -22.77
N PHE A 206 12.09 -19.90 -22.03
CA PHE A 206 12.16 -19.57 -20.60
C PHE A 206 11.22 -20.46 -19.81
N GLY A 207 11.70 -20.90 -18.64
CA GLY A 207 10.95 -21.74 -17.72
C GLY A 207 11.15 -21.32 -16.27
N ILE A 208 10.24 -21.77 -15.39
CA ILE A 208 10.37 -21.56 -13.94
C ILE A 208 11.25 -22.67 -13.37
N LYS A 209 12.35 -22.26 -12.73
CA LYS A 209 13.30 -23.11 -11.99
C LYS A 209 13.13 -22.83 -10.50
N VAL A 210 13.29 -23.84 -9.67
CA VAL A 210 13.16 -23.72 -8.22
C VAL A 210 14.46 -24.18 -7.56
N SER A 211 14.92 -23.43 -6.56
CA SER A 211 16.11 -23.72 -5.76
C SER A 211 15.78 -23.56 -4.28
N SER A 212 16.41 -24.34 -3.40
CA SER A 212 16.47 -24.01 -1.98
C SER A 212 17.41 -22.84 -1.76
N LEU A 213 17.13 -21.99 -0.78
CA LEU A 213 17.96 -20.86 -0.37
C LEU A 213 18.49 -21.07 1.03
N GLU A 214 19.78 -20.85 1.21
CA GLU A 214 20.46 -20.79 2.50
C GLU A 214 21.03 -19.39 2.70
N LYS A 215 20.86 -18.85 3.90
CA LYS A 215 21.48 -17.59 4.30
C LYS A 215 22.77 -17.89 5.02
N LEU A 216 23.91 -17.56 4.39
CA LEU A 216 25.24 -17.68 4.96
C LEU A 216 25.81 -16.28 5.19
N GLU A 217 25.87 -15.84 6.44
CA GLU A 217 26.29 -14.48 6.83
C GLU A 217 25.50 -13.40 6.08
N GLU A 218 26.08 -12.78 5.05
CA GLU A 218 25.44 -11.74 4.22
C GLU A 218 25.07 -12.24 2.81
N GLU A 219 25.43 -13.48 2.44
CA GLU A 219 25.17 -14.05 1.10
C GLU A 219 24.07 -15.12 1.12
N PHE A 220 23.37 -15.24 -0.02
CA PHE A 220 22.36 -16.28 -0.22
C PHE A 220 22.89 -17.32 -1.21
N VAL A 221 22.99 -18.57 -0.75
CA VAL A 221 23.38 -19.69 -1.59
C VAL A 221 22.15 -20.45 -2.08
N ALA A 222 22.01 -20.56 -3.40
CA ALA A 222 20.90 -21.26 -4.03
C ALA A 222 21.34 -22.64 -4.51
N THR A 223 20.65 -23.69 -4.06
CA THR A 223 20.85 -25.07 -4.53
C THR A 223 19.69 -25.52 -5.41
N ALA A 224 19.95 -25.83 -6.67
CA ALA A 224 18.92 -26.15 -7.64
C ALA A 224 18.18 -27.46 -7.27
N LEU A 225 16.86 -27.45 -7.37
CA LEU A 225 15.97 -28.59 -7.24
C LEU A 225 15.56 -29.09 -8.64
N SER A 226 15.20 -30.38 -8.75
CA SER A 226 14.64 -30.86 -10.01
C SER A 226 13.30 -30.13 -10.30
N ALA A 227 13.01 -29.89 -11.59
CA ALA A 227 11.81 -29.11 -11.96
C ALA A 227 10.48 -29.71 -11.47
N GLN A 228 10.40 -31.05 -11.36
CA GLN A 228 9.22 -31.75 -10.83
C GLN A 228 9.11 -31.62 -9.31
N GLU A 229 10.22 -31.81 -8.61
CA GLU A 229 10.27 -31.69 -7.13
C GLU A 229 10.04 -30.26 -6.71
N GLY A 230 10.70 -29.28 -7.35
CA GLY A 230 10.54 -27.87 -7.04
C GLY A 230 9.09 -27.42 -7.09
N LYS A 231 8.35 -27.73 -8.17
CA LYS A 231 6.92 -27.39 -8.27
C LYS A 231 6.07 -28.06 -7.19
N LYS A 232 6.32 -29.34 -6.90
CA LYS A 232 5.59 -30.07 -5.85
C LYS A 232 5.84 -29.45 -4.49
N ILE A 233 7.09 -29.09 -4.18
CA ILE A 233 7.45 -28.46 -2.91
C ILE A 233 6.73 -27.12 -2.77
N VAL A 234 6.81 -26.23 -3.78
CA VAL A 234 6.11 -24.93 -3.76
C VAL A 234 4.63 -25.11 -3.41
N HIS A 235 3.92 -25.97 -4.14
CA HIS A 235 2.49 -26.23 -3.93
C HIS A 235 2.17 -26.95 -2.61
N SER A 236 3.13 -27.68 -2.03
CA SER A 236 2.94 -28.32 -0.72
C SER A 236 3.15 -27.37 0.46
N LEU A 237 3.84 -26.26 0.25
CA LEU A 237 4.14 -25.29 1.29
C LEU A 237 3.12 -24.13 1.30
N LEU A 238 2.88 -23.53 0.15
CA LEU A 238 2.10 -22.30 0.05
C LEU A 238 0.99 -22.41 -0.99
N ARG A 239 -0.21 -22.07 -0.56
CA ARG A 239 -1.34 -21.76 -1.43
C ARG A 239 -1.53 -20.25 -1.49
N VAL A 240 -1.69 -19.73 -2.70
CA VAL A 240 -1.96 -18.30 -2.92
C VAL A 240 -3.26 -18.16 -3.70
N ASP A 241 -4.18 -17.39 -3.14
CA ASP A 241 -5.47 -17.07 -3.74
C ASP A 241 -5.60 -15.55 -3.93
N PHE A 242 -6.36 -15.12 -4.93
CA PHE A 242 -6.53 -13.70 -5.29
C PHE A 242 -7.99 -13.33 -5.40
N VAL A 243 -8.36 -12.28 -4.70
CA VAL A 243 -9.66 -11.60 -4.82
C VAL A 243 -9.44 -10.30 -5.57
N ASP A 244 -9.84 -10.28 -6.84
CA ASP A 244 -9.69 -9.11 -7.69
C ASP A 244 -10.82 -8.10 -7.44
N ALA A 245 -10.50 -6.79 -7.48
CA ALA A 245 -11.51 -5.75 -7.54
C ALA A 245 -12.36 -5.92 -8.80
N GLN A 246 -13.64 -6.20 -8.62
CA GLN A 246 -14.54 -6.36 -9.76
C GLN A 246 -14.89 -5.00 -10.38
N ARG A 247 -14.27 -4.69 -11.51
CA ARG A 247 -14.54 -3.45 -12.26
C ARG A 247 -15.81 -3.50 -13.14
N ASN A 248 -16.41 -4.68 -13.37
CA ASN A 248 -17.46 -4.90 -14.39
C ASN A 248 -18.78 -5.45 -13.81
N ILE A 249 -19.24 -4.90 -12.68
CA ILE A 249 -20.55 -5.33 -12.12
C ILE A 249 -21.73 -4.76 -12.93
N ASP A 250 -21.51 -3.70 -13.75
CA ASP A 250 -22.55 -2.94 -14.46
C ASP A 250 -22.62 -3.17 -15.98
N ASP A 251 -22.06 -4.23 -16.52
CA ASP A 251 -22.27 -4.53 -17.93
C ASP A 251 -23.75 -4.89 -18.14
N GLU A 252 -24.53 -3.97 -18.74
CA GLU A 252 -25.96 -4.14 -19.05
C GLU A 252 -26.24 -5.40 -19.89
N ASN A 253 -25.25 -5.90 -20.61
CA ASN A 253 -25.28 -7.18 -21.30
C ASN A 253 -25.07 -8.39 -20.39
N ALA A 254 -24.62 -8.20 -19.14
CA ALA A 254 -24.50 -9.21 -18.10
C ALA A 254 -25.79 -9.39 -17.28
N ALA A 255 -26.90 -8.76 -17.66
CA ALA A 255 -28.22 -8.84 -17.01
C ALA A 255 -28.85 -10.26 -16.97
N ARG A 256 -28.11 -11.29 -17.34
CA ARG A 256 -28.49 -12.71 -17.21
C ARG A 256 -27.56 -13.55 -16.32
N SER A 257 -26.49 -13.03 -15.77
CA SER A 257 -25.71 -13.72 -14.75
C SER A 257 -25.74 -12.90 -13.46
N ASN A 258 -26.62 -13.26 -12.57
CA ASN A 258 -26.61 -12.82 -11.19
C ASN A 258 -25.28 -13.28 -10.59
N ARG A 259 -24.26 -12.40 -10.57
CA ARG A 259 -22.90 -12.79 -10.14
C ARG A 259 -22.84 -13.25 -8.70
N LEU A 260 -23.69 -12.70 -7.84
CA LEU A 260 -23.87 -13.22 -6.48
C LEU A 260 -24.51 -14.59 -6.49
N SER A 261 -25.55 -14.82 -7.30
CA SER A 261 -26.15 -16.13 -7.49
C SER A 261 -25.13 -17.17 -7.98
N ASP A 262 -24.26 -16.80 -8.93
CA ASP A 262 -23.17 -17.67 -9.41
C ASP A 262 -22.13 -17.92 -8.31
N ALA A 263 -21.82 -16.92 -7.50
CA ALA A 263 -20.91 -17.05 -6.35
C ALA A 263 -21.51 -18.00 -5.29
N PHE A 264 -22.78 -17.83 -4.94
CA PHE A 264 -23.50 -18.73 -4.04
C PHE A 264 -23.61 -20.14 -4.58
N ALA A 265 -23.95 -20.32 -5.87
CA ALA A 265 -23.99 -21.64 -6.50
C ALA A 265 -22.64 -22.35 -6.51
N THR A 266 -21.57 -21.59 -6.78
CA THR A 266 -20.20 -22.12 -6.74
C THR A 266 -19.78 -22.48 -5.31
N TYR A 267 -20.12 -21.63 -4.36
CA TYR A 267 -19.88 -21.87 -2.94
C TYR A 267 -20.60 -23.15 -2.45
N TYR A 268 -21.90 -23.27 -2.77
CA TYR A 268 -22.71 -24.44 -2.42
C TYR A 268 -22.11 -25.73 -2.98
N ARG A 269 -21.85 -25.77 -4.29
CA ARG A 269 -21.28 -26.94 -4.96
C ARG A 269 -19.94 -27.39 -4.36
N ARG A 270 -19.07 -26.44 -4.05
CA ARG A 270 -17.69 -26.74 -3.61
C ARG A 270 -17.55 -26.97 -2.11
N ASN A 271 -18.42 -26.39 -1.31
CA ASN A 271 -18.28 -26.41 0.15
C ASN A 271 -19.40 -27.13 0.88
N LEU A 272 -20.59 -27.23 0.30
CA LEU A 272 -21.78 -27.78 0.97
C LEU A 272 -22.32 -29.08 0.32
N GLU A 273 -22.08 -29.28 -0.97
CA GLU A 273 -22.62 -30.46 -1.70
C GLU A 273 -21.92 -31.78 -1.27
N GLN A 274 -20.80 -31.74 -0.62
CA GLN A 274 -20.06 -32.91 -0.09
C GLN A 274 -20.37 -33.19 1.39
N ALA A 275 -21.15 -32.36 2.06
CA ALA A 275 -21.55 -32.57 3.45
C ALA A 275 -22.80 -33.46 3.52
N GLU A 276 -23.01 -34.16 4.65
CA GLU A 276 -24.20 -35.00 4.91
C GLU A 276 -25.55 -34.27 4.72
N LEU A 277 -25.56 -32.92 4.76
CA LEU A 277 -26.70 -32.06 4.47
C LEU A 277 -27.11 -32.03 2.99
N ALA A 278 -26.27 -32.50 2.07
CA ALA A 278 -26.57 -32.54 0.64
C ALA A 278 -27.58 -33.60 0.27
N GLU A 279 -27.67 -34.70 1.01
CA GLU A 279 -28.62 -35.78 0.72
C GLU A 279 -30.08 -35.28 0.77
N GLU A 280 -30.42 -34.42 1.70
CA GLU A 280 -31.74 -33.83 1.84
C GLU A 280 -32.10 -32.90 0.68
N ALA A 281 -31.13 -32.05 0.25
CA ALA A 281 -31.34 -31.18 -0.90
C ALA A 281 -31.45 -31.94 -2.23
N VAL A 282 -30.66 -32.99 -2.41
CA VAL A 282 -30.74 -33.89 -3.57
C VAL A 282 -32.08 -34.59 -3.61
N ALA A 283 -32.56 -35.13 -2.49
CA ALA A 283 -33.87 -35.77 -2.41
C ALA A 283 -35.03 -34.85 -2.77
N ILE A 284 -34.98 -33.57 -2.32
CA ILE A 284 -36.01 -32.56 -2.68
C ILE A 284 -35.95 -32.27 -4.20
N ILE A 285 -34.79 -32.18 -4.80
CA ILE A 285 -34.66 -31.91 -6.22
C ILE A 285 -35.05 -33.09 -7.06
N GLU A 286 -34.77 -34.34 -6.65
CA GLU A 286 -35.22 -35.55 -7.32
C GLU A 286 -36.73 -35.64 -7.27
N GLN A 287 -37.38 -35.36 -6.12
CA GLN A 287 -38.82 -35.34 -6.01
C GLN A 287 -39.48 -34.27 -6.88
N ASN A 288 -38.86 -33.09 -7.01
CA ASN A 288 -39.29 -32.05 -7.93
C ASN A 288 -39.15 -32.49 -9.40
N ASN A 289 -38.05 -33.16 -9.76
CA ASN A 289 -37.81 -33.70 -11.09
C ASN A 289 -38.87 -34.74 -11.47
N GLU A 290 -39.24 -35.63 -10.55
CA GLU A 290 -40.29 -36.59 -10.76
C GLU A 290 -41.65 -35.92 -10.98
N ASN A 291 -41.97 -34.91 -10.19
CA ASN A 291 -43.22 -34.16 -10.31
C ASN A 291 -43.28 -33.39 -11.62
N LEU A 292 -42.21 -32.72 -12.02
CA LEU A 292 -42.12 -32.02 -13.29
C LEU A 292 -42.15 -32.97 -14.49
N THR A 293 -41.48 -34.11 -14.42
CA THR A 293 -41.51 -35.14 -15.46
C THR A 293 -42.93 -35.64 -15.67
N ARG A 294 -43.67 -35.92 -14.58
CA ARG A 294 -45.09 -36.34 -14.66
C ARG A 294 -45.94 -35.26 -15.28
N HIS A 295 -45.76 -34.00 -14.89
CA HIS A 295 -46.43 -32.86 -15.47
C HIS A 295 -46.14 -32.70 -16.97
N TYR A 296 -44.91 -32.90 -17.38
CA TYR A 296 -44.50 -32.84 -18.78
C TYR A 296 -45.14 -33.99 -19.59
N ASP A 297 -45.13 -35.22 -19.06
CA ASP A 297 -45.77 -36.35 -19.70
C ASP A 297 -47.29 -36.11 -19.96
N GLU A 298 -47.96 -35.48 -19.01
CA GLU A 298 -49.39 -35.12 -19.18
C GLU A 298 -49.58 -34.00 -20.18
N ARG A 299 -48.81 -32.94 -20.10
CA ARG A 299 -48.97 -31.73 -20.95
C ARG A 299 -48.50 -31.92 -22.37
N PHE A 300 -47.45 -32.68 -22.59
CA PHE A 300 -46.92 -32.95 -23.90
C PHE A 300 -47.51 -34.17 -24.57
N ARG A 301 -48.41 -34.92 -23.92
CA ARG A 301 -49.09 -36.09 -24.48
C ARG A 301 -49.78 -35.80 -25.84
N PRO A 302 -50.52 -34.68 -26.04
CA PRO A 302 -51.09 -34.36 -27.35
C PRO A 302 -50.03 -34.20 -28.44
N LEU A 303 -48.91 -33.52 -28.10
CA LEU A 303 -47.77 -33.32 -29.01
C LEU A 303 -47.12 -34.66 -29.37
N MET A 304 -46.86 -35.51 -28.38
CA MET A 304 -46.28 -36.83 -28.60
C MET A 304 -47.20 -37.75 -29.45
N THR A 305 -48.53 -37.64 -29.26
CA THR A 305 -49.49 -38.36 -30.11
C THR A 305 -49.48 -37.86 -31.54
N MET A 306 -49.36 -36.55 -31.74
CA MET A 306 -49.21 -35.96 -33.07
C MET A 306 -47.90 -36.40 -33.76
N ILE A 307 -46.77 -36.40 -33.05
CA ILE A 307 -45.49 -36.90 -33.58
C ILE A 307 -45.55 -38.37 -33.90
N GLY A 308 -46.21 -39.20 -33.07
CA GLY A 308 -46.50 -40.60 -33.35
C GLY A 308 -47.33 -40.81 -34.61
N GLY A 309 -48.35 -39.92 -34.87
CA GLY A 309 -49.12 -39.92 -36.10
C GLY A 309 -48.32 -39.60 -37.40
N LEU A 310 -47.11 -39.02 -37.20
CA LEU A 310 -46.14 -38.80 -38.30
C LEU A 310 -45.20 -40.00 -38.52
N GLY A 311 -45.42 -41.11 -37.80
CA GLY A 311 -44.61 -42.33 -37.88
C GLY A 311 -43.26 -42.26 -37.13
N LEU A 312 -43.13 -41.35 -36.18
CA LEU A 312 -41.95 -41.18 -35.33
C LEU A 312 -42.31 -41.29 -33.84
N PRO A 313 -41.63 -42.14 -33.03
CA PRO A 313 -40.67 -43.16 -33.44
C PRO A 313 -41.31 -44.29 -34.22
N SER A 314 -40.55 -45.01 -35.10
CA SER A 314 -41.01 -46.20 -35.79
C SER A 314 -41.21 -47.37 -34.80
N ASP A 315 -41.96 -48.40 -35.19
CA ASP A 315 -42.22 -49.56 -34.33
C ASP A 315 -40.99 -50.29 -33.81
N ASN A 316 -39.82 -50.02 -34.42
CA ASN A 316 -38.52 -50.57 -34.00
C ASN A 316 -37.69 -49.56 -33.17
N ASP A 317 -38.15 -48.33 -32.94
CA ASP A 317 -37.41 -47.31 -32.20
C ASP A 317 -37.88 -47.24 -30.73
N ARG A 318 -37.00 -46.65 -29.88
CA ARG A 318 -37.34 -46.43 -28.45
C ARG A 318 -38.35 -45.30 -28.30
N ALA A 319 -39.29 -45.50 -27.40
CA ALA A 319 -40.30 -44.48 -27.07
C ALA A 319 -39.65 -43.20 -26.55
N MET A 320 -40.13 -42.06 -27.02
CA MET A 320 -39.66 -40.72 -26.57
C MET A 320 -40.39 -40.35 -25.28
N LYS A 321 -39.61 -39.77 -24.33
CA LYS A 321 -40.14 -39.23 -23.07
C LYS A 321 -39.43 -37.89 -22.76
N VAL A 322 -40.19 -36.92 -22.31
CA VAL A 322 -39.69 -35.64 -21.79
C VAL A 322 -39.42 -35.79 -20.30
N VAL A 323 -38.17 -35.59 -19.88
CA VAL A 323 -37.72 -35.77 -18.50
C VAL A 323 -37.12 -34.46 -17.97
N SER A 324 -37.48 -34.11 -16.73
CA SER A 324 -36.82 -33.01 -16.01
C SER A 324 -35.47 -33.50 -15.47
N THR A 325 -34.42 -32.72 -15.67
CA THR A 325 -33.03 -33.02 -15.22
C THR A 325 -32.45 -31.85 -14.44
N LEU A 326 -33.22 -31.25 -13.53
CA LEU A 326 -32.72 -30.22 -12.63
C LEU A 326 -31.64 -30.82 -11.71
N SER A 327 -30.47 -30.22 -11.64
CA SER A 327 -29.45 -30.49 -10.62
C SER A 327 -29.43 -29.36 -9.60
N SER A 328 -28.86 -29.61 -8.43
CA SER A 328 -28.68 -28.57 -7.40
C SER A 328 -27.93 -27.34 -7.94
N GLU A 329 -26.92 -27.54 -8.79
CA GLU A 329 -26.19 -26.47 -9.46
C GLU A 329 -27.11 -25.64 -10.39
N VAL A 330 -27.92 -26.30 -11.21
CA VAL A 330 -28.86 -25.64 -12.13
C VAL A 330 -29.99 -24.94 -11.38
N ALA A 331 -30.41 -25.49 -10.25
CA ALA A 331 -31.42 -24.86 -9.40
C ALA A 331 -30.92 -23.56 -8.75
N LEU A 332 -29.62 -23.51 -8.36
CA LEU A 332 -29.02 -22.34 -7.75
C LEU A 332 -28.58 -21.33 -8.79
N ARG A 333 -27.98 -21.77 -9.90
CA ARG A 333 -27.39 -20.91 -10.92
C ARG A 333 -28.45 -20.15 -11.72
N GLY A 334 -28.52 -18.83 -11.53
CA GLY A 334 -29.45 -17.96 -12.24
C GLY A 334 -30.93 -18.09 -11.79
N ASN A 335 -31.20 -18.94 -10.80
CA ASN A 335 -32.56 -19.14 -10.25
C ASN A 335 -32.67 -18.82 -8.76
N THR A 336 -31.54 -18.44 -8.14
CA THR A 336 -31.50 -18.02 -6.73
C THR A 336 -31.06 -16.55 -6.71
N GLU A 337 -31.84 -15.71 -6.06
CA GLU A 337 -31.58 -14.29 -5.91
C GLU A 337 -31.42 -13.94 -4.43
N LEU A 338 -30.52 -12.99 -4.14
CA LEU A 338 -30.39 -12.42 -2.81
C LEU A 338 -31.44 -11.33 -2.61
N PHE A 339 -32.27 -11.47 -1.58
CA PHE A 339 -33.22 -10.46 -1.18
C PHE A 339 -32.81 -9.81 0.13
N TYR A 340 -33.10 -8.53 0.22
CA TYR A 340 -32.91 -7.74 1.44
C TYR A 340 -34.28 -7.50 2.07
N VAL A 341 -34.40 -7.84 3.33
CA VAL A 341 -35.67 -7.72 4.06
C VAL A 341 -35.63 -6.46 4.92
N ASP A 342 -36.58 -5.55 4.70
CA ASP A 342 -36.77 -4.40 5.57
C ASP A 342 -37.33 -4.88 6.91
N ALA A 343 -36.58 -4.61 8.00
CA ALA A 343 -36.96 -5.10 9.34
C ALA A 343 -38.29 -4.51 9.87
N SER A 344 -38.69 -3.35 9.35
CA SER A 344 -39.90 -2.65 9.80
C SER A 344 -41.16 -3.06 9.04
N THR A 345 -41.03 -3.35 7.74
CA THR A 345 -42.15 -3.63 6.83
C THR A 345 -42.18 -5.06 6.34
N SER A 346 -41.15 -5.86 6.61
CA SER A 346 -40.94 -7.20 6.03
C SER A 346 -40.98 -7.20 4.49
N HIS A 347 -40.70 -6.04 3.87
CA HIS A 347 -40.69 -5.94 2.43
C HIS A 347 -39.35 -6.48 1.90
N GLU A 348 -39.42 -7.31 0.87
CA GLU A 348 -38.25 -7.95 0.25
C GLU A 348 -37.84 -7.18 -1.00
N LEU A 349 -36.59 -6.72 -1.04
CA LEU A 349 -36.02 -6.03 -2.18
C LEU A 349 -34.99 -6.94 -2.87
N PRO A 350 -35.09 -7.19 -4.18
CA PRO A 350 -34.11 -7.96 -4.92
C PRO A 350 -32.72 -7.28 -4.90
N GLU A 351 -31.67 -8.09 -5.05
CA GLU A 351 -30.26 -7.64 -5.11
C GLU A 351 -30.04 -6.44 -6.07
N ALA A 352 -30.77 -6.41 -7.20
CA ALA A 352 -30.64 -5.34 -8.19
C ALA A 352 -30.88 -3.92 -7.63
N TYR A 353 -31.66 -3.81 -6.55
CA TYR A 353 -31.99 -2.54 -5.90
C TYR A 353 -30.96 -2.08 -4.87
N ASN A 354 -29.92 -2.86 -4.60
CA ASN A 354 -28.83 -2.47 -3.72
C ASN A 354 -27.66 -1.87 -4.47
N GLY A 355 -26.97 -0.93 -3.82
CA GLY A 355 -25.79 -0.29 -4.35
C GLY A 355 -24.65 -1.28 -4.60
N LEU A 356 -23.86 -1.00 -5.63
CA LEU A 356 -22.69 -1.79 -6.07
C LEU A 356 -21.72 -2.11 -4.95
N GLY A 357 -21.50 -1.16 -4.03
CA GLY A 357 -20.58 -1.34 -2.93
C GLY A 357 -20.96 -2.51 -2.03
N PHE A 358 -22.25 -2.64 -1.68
CA PHE A 358 -22.70 -3.73 -0.84
C PHE A 358 -22.56 -5.10 -1.53
N LYS A 359 -22.88 -5.15 -2.82
CA LYS A 359 -22.70 -6.37 -3.64
C LYS A 359 -21.25 -6.81 -3.69
N ASN A 360 -20.33 -5.85 -3.90
CA ASN A 360 -18.91 -6.12 -3.94
C ASN A 360 -18.38 -6.63 -2.59
N LEU A 361 -18.86 -6.06 -1.47
CA LEU A 361 -18.51 -6.52 -0.12
C LEU A 361 -18.91 -7.97 0.11
N VAL A 362 -20.16 -8.31 -0.16
CA VAL A 362 -20.69 -9.68 0.00
C VAL A 362 -19.93 -10.65 -0.89
N PHE A 363 -19.66 -10.26 -2.14
CA PHE A 363 -18.88 -11.08 -3.07
C PHE A 363 -17.46 -11.34 -2.54
N MET A 364 -16.74 -10.31 -2.08
CA MET A 364 -15.41 -10.49 -1.51
C MET A 364 -15.42 -11.40 -0.29
N ALA A 365 -16.37 -11.21 0.61
CA ALA A 365 -16.53 -12.06 1.81
C ALA A 365 -16.72 -13.53 1.42
N ILE A 366 -17.63 -13.82 0.48
CA ILE A 366 -17.86 -15.18 -0.03
C ILE A 366 -16.60 -15.76 -0.67
N GLN A 367 -15.86 -14.98 -1.46
CA GLN A 367 -14.65 -15.47 -2.11
C GLN A 367 -13.55 -15.79 -1.10
N VAL A 368 -13.33 -14.93 -0.11
CA VAL A 368 -12.32 -15.14 0.93
C VAL A 368 -12.64 -16.37 1.76
N ASP A 369 -13.89 -16.51 2.23
CA ASP A 369 -14.36 -17.69 2.98
C ASP A 369 -14.28 -18.97 2.13
N HIS A 370 -14.66 -18.89 0.85
CA HIS A 370 -14.54 -19.99 -0.08
C HIS A 370 -13.10 -20.50 -0.21
N PHE A 371 -12.12 -19.58 -0.40
CA PHE A 371 -10.70 -19.96 -0.52
C PHE A 371 -10.19 -20.61 0.77
N TYR A 372 -10.57 -20.07 1.92
CA TYR A 372 -10.19 -20.63 3.21
C TYR A 372 -10.76 -22.02 3.43
N ARG A 373 -12.07 -22.22 3.23
CA ARG A 373 -12.71 -23.53 3.36
C ARG A 373 -12.16 -24.56 2.37
N GLN A 374 -11.89 -24.13 1.14
CA GLN A 374 -11.30 -25.01 0.12
C GLN A 374 -9.88 -25.45 0.52
N TRP A 375 -9.10 -24.57 1.17
CA TRP A 375 -7.79 -24.95 1.71
C TRP A 375 -7.95 -25.95 2.86
N LEU A 376 -8.86 -25.73 3.80
CA LEU A 376 -9.13 -26.64 4.91
C LEU A 376 -9.65 -28.01 4.45
N ALA A 377 -10.50 -28.05 3.42
CA ALA A 377 -11.06 -29.28 2.87
C ALA A 377 -10.08 -30.11 2.04
N THR A 378 -8.85 -29.63 1.81
CA THR A 378 -7.83 -30.40 1.10
C THR A 378 -7.26 -31.49 2.03
N GLU A 379 -7.65 -32.74 1.84
CA GLU A 379 -7.27 -33.87 2.69
C GLU A 379 -5.81 -34.30 2.44
N ASP A 380 -5.46 -34.52 1.17
CA ASP A 380 -4.13 -35.00 0.78
C ASP A 380 -3.19 -33.83 0.39
N ASN A 381 -2.01 -33.76 1.03
CA ASN A 381 -0.99 -32.75 0.75
C ASN A 381 -1.47 -31.31 0.83
N ARG A 382 -2.39 -31.00 1.76
CA ARG A 382 -2.81 -29.61 2.04
C ARG A 382 -1.59 -28.72 2.21
N PRO A 383 -1.47 -27.59 1.49
CA PRO A 383 -0.40 -26.63 1.68
C PRO A 383 -0.27 -26.20 3.13
N LEU A 384 0.96 -26.05 3.64
CA LEU A 384 1.21 -25.75 5.06
C LEU A 384 0.73 -24.37 5.47
N CYS A 385 0.75 -23.39 4.55
CA CYS A 385 0.21 -22.06 4.78
C CYS A 385 -0.60 -21.56 3.57
N GLN A 386 -1.50 -20.63 3.83
CA GLN A 386 -2.31 -19.97 2.80
C GLN A 386 -2.14 -18.46 2.89
N MET A 387 -2.00 -17.81 1.72
CA MET A 387 -2.04 -16.36 1.58
C MET A 387 -3.16 -15.96 0.63
N ILE A 388 -3.99 -15.01 1.05
CA ILE A 388 -5.08 -14.45 0.24
C ILE A 388 -4.78 -12.99 -0.04
N PHE A 389 -4.65 -12.63 -1.32
CA PHE A 389 -4.50 -11.26 -1.77
C PHE A 389 -5.86 -10.66 -2.10
N ILE A 390 -6.14 -9.47 -1.55
CA ILE A 390 -7.35 -8.68 -1.82
C ILE A 390 -6.89 -7.37 -2.48
N GLU A 391 -7.20 -7.21 -3.77
CA GLU A 391 -6.78 -6.04 -4.53
C GLU A 391 -7.86 -4.95 -4.50
N GLU A 392 -7.49 -3.74 -4.04
CA GLU A 392 -8.29 -2.52 -4.04
C GLU A 392 -9.75 -2.74 -3.55
N PRO A 393 -9.96 -3.26 -2.33
CA PRO A 393 -11.30 -3.56 -1.82
C PRO A 393 -12.21 -2.33 -1.71
N GLU A 394 -11.63 -1.13 -1.72
CA GLU A 394 -12.35 0.15 -1.65
C GLU A 394 -13.21 0.44 -2.88
N VAL A 395 -12.99 -0.22 -4.00
CA VAL A 395 -13.72 0.04 -5.24
C VAL A 395 -15.22 -0.13 -5.02
N HIS A 396 -15.97 0.97 -5.21
CA HIS A 396 -17.42 1.10 -4.99
C HIS A 396 -17.90 0.99 -3.52
N LEU A 397 -17.00 0.89 -2.52
CA LEU A 397 -17.38 0.87 -1.12
C LEU A 397 -17.48 2.27 -0.53
N HIS A 398 -18.54 2.53 0.26
CA HIS A 398 -18.61 3.73 1.08
C HIS A 398 -17.56 3.69 2.20
N ALA A 399 -17.01 4.85 2.59
CA ALA A 399 -15.91 4.98 3.57
C ALA A 399 -16.12 4.17 4.87
N GLN A 400 -17.30 4.24 5.47
CA GLN A 400 -17.62 3.48 6.69
C GLN A 400 -17.57 1.96 6.49
N VAL A 401 -17.98 1.49 5.33
CA VAL A 401 -17.96 0.06 4.99
C VAL A 401 -16.52 -0.41 4.79
N GLN A 402 -15.67 0.41 4.17
CA GLN A 402 -14.25 0.12 4.00
C GLN A 402 -13.57 -0.10 5.36
N GLN A 403 -13.80 0.80 6.32
CA GLN A 403 -13.24 0.71 7.67
C GLN A 403 -13.71 -0.56 8.41
N THR A 404 -15.00 -0.87 8.35
CA THR A 404 -15.57 -2.02 9.03
C THR A 404 -15.08 -3.33 8.41
N PHE A 405 -15.03 -3.40 7.06
CA PHE A 405 -14.58 -4.57 6.34
C PHE A 405 -13.17 -5.00 6.74
N ILE A 406 -12.21 -4.07 6.65
CA ILE A 406 -10.81 -4.38 6.97
C ILE A 406 -10.63 -4.76 8.44
N ARG A 407 -11.30 -4.06 9.36
CA ARG A 407 -11.18 -4.33 10.78
C ARG A 407 -11.69 -5.71 11.19
N GLN A 408 -12.73 -6.20 10.54
CA GLN A 408 -13.44 -7.42 10.95
C GLN A 408 -13.17 -8.62 10.05
N MET A 409 -12.67 -8.42 8.82
CA MET A 409 -12.58 -9.50 7.84
C MET A 409 -11.81 -10.71 8.36
N TRP A 410 -10.63 -10.48 8.94
CA TRP A 410 -9.80 -11.58 9.43
C TRP A 410 -10.44 -12.31 10.62
N ASP A 411 -11.01 -11.57 11.56
CA ASP A 411 -11.65 -12.13 12.77
C ASP A 411 -12.93 -12.91 12.39
N VAL A 412 -13.74 -12.38 11.47
CA VAL A 412 -14.95 -13.07 10.97
C VAL A 412 -14.56 -14.33 10.20
N LEU A 413 -13.58 -14.26 9.32
CA LEU A 413 -13.10 -15.41 8.55
C LEU A 413 -12.59 -16.55 9.45
N THR A 414 -11.96 -16.21 10.54
CA THR A 414 -11.32 -17.20 11.43
C THR A 414 -12.13 -17.51 12.70
N ALA A 415 -13.35 -16.95 12.82
CA ALA A 415 -14.19 -17.15 14.01
C ALA A 415 -14.57 -18.63 14.23
N ASP A 416 -14.88 -19.33 13.14
CA ASP A 416 -15.27 -20.75 13.15
C ASP A 416 -14.09 -21.70 12.85
N ALA A 417 -12.85 -21.17 12.84
CA ALA A 417 -11.67 -22.00 12.61
C ALA A 417 -11.50 -23.02 13.74
N PRO A 418 -11.32 -24.31 13.43
CA PRO A 418 -11.06 -25.32 14.45
C PRO A 418 -9.83 -24.97 15.30
N GLU A 419 -9.88 -25.29 16.58
CA GLU A 419 -8.72 -25.07 17.48
C GLU A 419 -7.51 -25.89 16.98
N GLY A 420 -6.36 -25.21 16.82
CA GLY A 420 -5.13 -25.82 16.34
C GLY A 420 -4.96 -25.87 14.82
N GLU A 421 -5.94 -25.40 14.03
CA GLU A 421 -5.79 -25.24 12.58
C GLU A 421 -5.06 -23.97 12.21
N SER A 422 -4.23 -24.06 11.16
CA SER A 422 -3.53 -22.89 10.61
C SER A 422 -4.53 -21.89 10.01
N LYS A 423 -4.23 -20.61 10.20
CA LYS A 423 -5.06 -19.50 9.71
C LYS A 423 -4.42 -18.86 8.46
N PRO A 424 -5.21 -18.29 7.54
CA PRO A 424 -4.65 -17.66 6.35
C PRO A 424 -4.01 -16.30 6.70
N GLN A 425 -2.99 -15.91 5.94
CA GLN A 425 -2.45 -14.55 5.94
C GLN A 425 -3.20 -13.75 4.87
N LEU A 426 -3.69 -12.56 5.22
CA LEU A 426 -4.31 -11.64 4.27
C LEU A 426 -3.32 -10.57 3.81
N THR A 427 -3.30 -10.27 2.53
CA THR A 427 -2.54 -9.13 1.98
C THR A 427 -3.48 -8.25 1.19
N ILE A 428 -3.57 -6.99 1.57
CA ILE A 428 -4.53 -6.03 1.02
C ILE A 428 -3.76 -4.92 0.31
N THR A 429 -4.07 -4.69 -0.97
CA THR A 429 -3.56 -3.50 -1.68
C THR A 429 -4.61 -2.42 -1.66
N THR A 430 -4.25 -1.18 -1.31
CA THR A 430 -5.22 -0.09 -1.21
C THR A 430 -4.67 1.27 -1.62
N HIS A 431 -5.58 2.14 -2.08
CA HIS A 431 -5.39 3.58 -2.27
C HIS A 431 -6.31 4.39 -1.34
N SER A 432 -7.00 3.76 -0.40
CA SER A 432 -7.95 4.40 0.49
C SER A 432 -7.31 4.86 1.80
N SER A 433 -7.39 6.15 2.08
CA SER A 433 -7.05 6.72 3.40
C SER A 433 -7.98 6.17 4.50
N HIS A 434 -9.22 5.83 4.18
CA HIS A 434 -10.18 5.28 5.15
C HIS A 434 -9.81 3.86 5.62
N ILE A 435 -9.21 3.06 4.75
CA ILE A 435 -8.66 1.75 5.14
C ILE A 435 -7.47 1.94 6.08
N LEU A 436 -6.56 2.85 5.74
CA LEU A 436 -5.36 3.12 6.54
C LEU A 436 -5.67 3.68 7.94
N ASP A 437 -6.72 4.46 8.07
CA ASP A 437 -7.18 4.98 9.36
C ASP A 437 -7.45 3.87 10.39
N THR A 438 -7.81 2.68 9.95
CA THR A 438 -8.13 1.54 10.83
C THR A 438 -6.98 0.56 11.05
N VAL A 439 -5.94 0.62 10.22
CA VAL A 439 -4.83 -0.33 10.21
C VAL A 439 -3.71 0.11 11.17
N ASP A 440 -3.07 -0.84 11.87
CA ASP A 440 -1.88 -0.52 12.66
C ASP A 440 -0.67 -0.25 11.74
N PHE A 441 0.19 0.68 12.16
CA PHE A 441 1.40 1.06 11.44
C PHE A 441 2.30 -0.14 11.12
N SER A 442 2.45 -1.09 12.04
CA SER A 442 3.27 -2.28 11.83
C SER A 442 2.84 -3.14 10.64
N LYS A 443 1.56 -3.06 10.24
CA LYS A 443 0.98 -3.83 9.14
C LYS A 443 1.20 -3.19 7.78
N ILE A 444 1.67 -1.95 7.71
CA ILE A 444 1.80 -1.16 6.48
C ILE A 444 3.15 -1.42 5.82
N ARG A 445 3.11 -1.69 4.49
CA ARG A 445 4.26 -1.74 3.59
C ARG A 445 4.08 -0.65 2.55
N TYR A 446 4.93 0.37 2.64
CA TYR A 446 4.86 1.55 1.79
C TYR A 446 5.70 1.37 0.54
N PHE A 447 5.04 1.37 -0.60
CA PHE A 447 5.65 1.28 -1.92
C PHE A 447 5.90 2.68 -2.48
N ARG A 448 7.15 2.97 -2.80
CA ARG A 448 7.56 4.26 -3.35
C ARG A 448 8.20 4.10 -4.71
N ARG A 449 7.95 5.08 -5.59
CA ARG A 449 8.71 5.22 -6.85
C ARG A 449 10.07 5.82 -6.55
N CYS A 450 11.12 5.21 -7.06
CA CYS A 450 12.49 5.71 -6.98
C CYS A 450 13.14 5.76 -8.37
N HIS A 451 14.29 6.41 -8.43
CA HIS A 451 15.14 6.41 -9.62
C HIS A 451 16.37 5.56 -9.32
N ILE A 452 16.71 4.69 -10.26
CA ILE A 452 17.88 3.83 -10.19
C ILE A 452 18.84 4.27 -11.28
N ASN A 453 20.07 4.60 -10.90
CA ASN A 453 21.11 4.95 -11.85
C ASN A 453 21.62 3.68 -12.52
N GLY A 454 21.63 3.66 -13.85
CA GLY A 454 22.26 2.56 -14.61
C GLY A 454 23.79 2.64 -14.44
N GLU A 455 24.41 1.50 -14.18
CA GLU A 455 25.85 1.41 -13.91
C GLU A 455 26.74 1.83 -15.10
N GLN A 456 26.25 1.80 -16.32
CA GLN A 456 27.09 1.96 -17.52
C GLN A 456 26.82 3.20 -18.39
N ASP A 457 25.60 3.81 -18.34
CA ASP A 457 25.22 4.81 -19.34
C ASP A 457 24.82 6.18 -18.76
N GLY A 458 24.84 6.37 -17.45
CA GLY A 458 24.33 7.59 -16.83
C GLY A 458 22.82 7.80 -17.03
N VAL A 459 22.10 6.79 -17.51
CA VAL A 459 20.65 6.81 -17.71
C VAL A 459 19.96 6.43 -16.41
N THR A 460 18.97 7.22 -16.02
CA THR A 460 18.18 6.99 -14.82
C THR A 460 16.92 6.19 -15.17
N TYR A 461 16.68 5.09 -14.47
CA TYR A 461 15.53 4.22 -14.67
C TYR A 461 14.55 4.33 -13.52
N GLN A 462 13.27 4.10 -13.80
CA GLN A 462 12.24 4.08 -12.76
C GLN A 462 12.22 2.74 -12.05
N GLY A 463 12.34 2.78 -10.73
CA GLY A 463 12.26 1.64 -9.83
C GLY A 463 11.22 1.82 -8.73
N THR A 464 11.23 0.89 -7.79
CA THR A 464 10.39 0.88 -6.60
C THR A 464 11.24 0.52 -5.39
N THR A 465 11.04 1.26 -4.29
CA THR A 465 11.48 0.87 -2.94
C THR A 465 10.28 0.51 -2.09
N VAL A 466 10.47 -0.35 -1.09
CA VAL A 466 9.41 -0.71 -0.13
C VAL A 466 9.92 -0.50 1.28
N HIS A 467 9.17 0.29 2.05
CA HIS A 467 9.48 0.58 3.45
C HIS A 467 8.46 -0.11 4.35
N SER A 468 8.95 -0.96 5.26
CA SER A 468 8.13 -1.61 6.27
C SER A 468 7.98 -0.68 7.48
N LEU A 469 6.79 -0.15 7.70
CA LEU A 469 6.54 0.73 8.86
C LEU A 469 6.69 0.01 10.21
N ARG A 470 6.77 -1.32 10.22
CA ARG A 470 7.17 -2.10 11.39
C ARG A 470 8.60 -1.77 11.84
N GLN A 471 9.48 -1.45 10.90
CA GLN A 471 10.89 -1.14 11.16
C GLN A 471 11.14 0.31 11.53
N PHE A 472 10.13 1.17 11.36
CA PHE A 472 10.26 2.60 11.69
C PHE A 472 10.33 2.81 13.19
N GLN A 473 11.43 3.39 13.64
CA GLN A 473 11.67 3.83 15.02
C GLN A 473 12.09 5.29 14.99
N PRO A 474 11.27 6.23 15.53
CA PRO A 474 11.68 7.62 15.65
C PRO A 474 12.92 7.75 16.54
N GLU A 475 13.74 8.76 16.28
CA GLU A 475 14.82 9.13 17.19
C GLU A 475 14.28 9.84 18.43
N PRO A 476 14.99 9.77 19.59
CA PRO A 476 14.68 10.60 20.75
C PRO A 476 14.77 12.07 20.39
N LEU A 477 13.81 12.89 20.82
CA LEU A 477 13.77 14.33 20.54
C LEU A 477 13.88 15.12 21.84
N GLU A 478 14.75 16.14 21.88
CA GLU A 478 14.78 17.13 22.96
C GLU A 478 13.87 18.32 22.61
N LEU A 479 12.86 18.57 23.42
CA LEU A 479 11.92 19.67 23.26
C LEU A 479 11.79 20.47 24.55
N GLY A 480 12.28 21.71 24.54
CA GLY A 480 12.14 22.61 25.71
C GLY A 480 12.90 22.15 26.98
N GLY A 481 13.87 21.26 26.84
CA GLY A 481 14.64 20.66 27.93
C GLY A 481 14.11 19.30 28.40
N ASP A 482 12.98 18.83 27.84
CA ASP A 482 12.42 17.51 28.10
C ASP A 482 12.79 16.57 26.94
N MET A 483 13.22 15.34 27.26
CA MET A 483 13.43 14.27 26.29
C MET A 483 12.11 13.59 25.97
N ILE A 484 11.78 13.50 24.71
CA ILE A 484 10.64 12.77 24.18
C ILE A 484 11.14 11.41 23.70
N GLU A 485 10.66 10.36 24.31
CA GLU A 485 11.06 8.99 23.96
C GLU A 485 10.48 8.54 22.61
N PRO A 486 11.16 7.60 21.91
CA PRO A 486 10.73 7.08 20.62
C PRO A 486 9.28 6.57 20.59
N GLU A 487 8.85 5.88 21.64
CA GLU A 487 7.50 5.32 21.77
C GLU A 487 6.43 6.42 21.85
N GLU A 488 6.73 7.52 22.51
CA GLU A 488 5.82 8.67 22.61
C GLU A 488 5.69 9.35 21.24
N SER A 489 6.81 9.58 20.55
CA SER A 489 6.83 10.13 19.19
C SER A 489 6.06 9.24 18.21
N LEU A 490 6.26 7.93 18.25
CA LEU A 490 5.54 6.95 17.44
C LEU A 490 4.03 6.96 17.75
N SER A 491 3.66 6.99 19.03
CA SER A 491 2.26 7.07 19.46
C SER A 491 1.58 8.35 18.96
N PHE A 492 2.29 9.47 19.02
CA PHE A 492 1.81 10.76 18.50
C PHE A 492 1.58 10.68 16.99
N LEU A 493 2.57 10.22 16.21
CA LEU A 493 2.47 10.09 14.75
C LEU A 493 1.32 9.18 14.33
N LYS A 494 1.16 8.02 14.97
CA LYS A 494 0.04 7.11 14.73
C LYS A 494 -1.31 7.77 14.94
N LYS A 495 -1.49 8.51 16.03
CA LYS A 495 -2.75 9.21 16.35
C LYS A 495 -3.02 10.36 15.39
N TYR A 496 -2.00 11.14 15.07
CA TYR A 496 -2.14 12.33 14.23
C TYR A 496 -2.48 11.94 12.78
N LEU A 497 -1.76 10.99 12.21
CA LEU A 497 -2.00 10.52 10.85
C LEU A 497 -3.38 9.88 10.68
N ARG A 498 -3.82 9.09 11.67
CA ARG A 498 -5.17 8.48 11.65
C ARG A 498 -6.30 9.51 11.62
N LEU A 499 -6.14 10.63 12.29
CA LEU A 499 -7.23 11.62 12.41
C LEU A 499 -7.52 12.38 11.12
N THR A 500 -6.48 12.74 10.35
CA THR A 500 -6.65 13.71 9.26
C THR A 500 -5.74 13.53 8.05
N HIS A 501 -4.68 12.72 8.12
CA HIS A 501 -3.58 12.80 7.16
C HIS A 501 -3.05 11.45 6.64
N CYS A 502 -3.90 10.42 6.56
CA CYS A 502 -3.53 9.15 5.92
C CYS A 502 -3.23 9.31 4.41
N ASP A 503 -3.64 10.42 3.81
CA ASP A 503 -3.34 10.81 2.43
C ASP A 503 -1.83 11.02 2.19
N LEU A 504 -1.04 11.28 3.23
CA LEU A 504 0.41 11.36 3.17
C LEU A 504 1.03 10.14 2.45
N PHE A 505 0.51 8.95 2.70
CA PHE A 505 1.01 7.71 2.07
C PHE A 505 0.76 7.62 0.56
N PHE A 506 -0.02 8.53 0.01
CA PHE A 506 -0.31 8.58 -1.44
C PHE A 506 0.31 9.80 -2.12
N SER A 507 0.90 10.72 -1.33
CA SER A 507 1.44 11.97 -1.83
C SER A 507 2.80 11.82 -2.52
N ASP A 508 3.06 12.73 -3.47
CA ASP A 508 4.36 12.88 -4.11
C ASP A 508 5.34 13.66 -3.21
N ALA A 509 4.81 14.59 -2.40
CA ALA A 509 5.55 15.38 -1.42
C ALA A 509 4.64 15.89 -0.29
N ALA A 510 5.24 16.34 0.80
CA ALA A 510 4.55 16.95 1.92
C ALA A 510 4.95 18.42 2.12
N ILE A 511 4.00 19.25 2.58
CA ILE A 511 4.28 20.62 3.03
C ILE A 511 3.81 20.73 4.48
N LEU A 512 4.74 20.99 5.38
CA LEU A 512 4.48 21.21 6.80
C LEU A 512 4.28 22.70 7.05
N VAL A 513 3.14 23.08 7.63
CA VAL A 513 2.82 24.47 7.96
C VAL A 513 2.49 24.61 9.44
N GLU A 514 2.67 25.79 10.01
CA GLU A 514 2.41 26.00 11.43
C GLU A 514 0.93 26.12 11.77
N GLY A 515 0.16 26.77 10.91
CA GLY A 515 -1.21 27.07 11.23
C GLY A 515 -2.16 27.12 10.04
N SER A 516 -3.40 27.48 10.35
CA SER A 516 -4.49 27.50 9.37
C SER A 516 -4.39 28.65 8.37
N ALA A 517 -3.70 29.76 8.69
CA ALA A 517 -3.50 30.87 7.76
C ALA A 517 -2.62 30.44 6.57
N GLU A 518 -1.48 29.78 6.85
CA GLU A 518 -0.60 29.21 5.85
C GLU A 518 -1.36 28.18 5.00
N LYS A 519 -2.07 27.27 5.66
CA LYS A 519 -2.84 26.22 4.98
C LYS A 519 -3.89 26.75 4.03
N LEU A 520 -4.55 27.87 4.39
CA LEU A 520 -5.56 28.53 3.56
C LEU A 520 -4.94 29.23 2.34
N LEU A 521 -3.81 29.94 2.53
CA LEU A 521 -3.17 30.72 1.47
C LEU A 521 -2.32 29.87 0.52
N LEU A 522 -1.77 28.78 1.00
CA LEU A 522 -0.79 27.97 0.27
C LEU A 522 -1.27 27.48 -1.11
N PRO A 523 -2.53 27.01 -1.31
CA PRO A 523 -3.00 26.62 -2.65
C PRO A 523 -2.89 27.79 -3.65
N ARG A 524 -3.25 29.03 -3.23
CA ARG A 524 -3.13 30.20 -4.10
C ARG A 524 -1.68 30.61 -4.32
N MET A 525 -0.81 30.48 -3.31
CA MET A 525 0.63 30.70 -3.44
C MET A 525 1.25 29.75 -4.44
N ILE A 526 0.82 28.48 -4.48
CA ILE A 526 1.24 27.49 -5.47
C ILE A 526 0.80 27.91 -6.87
N ASP A 527 -0.43 28.37 -7.03
CA ASP A 527 -0.95 28.87 -8.32
C ASP A 527 -0.11 30.01 -8.89
N ILE A 528 0.39 30.89 -7.99
CA ILE A 528 1.18 32.07 -8.37
C ILE A 528 2.65 31.69 -8.65
N SER A 529 3.27 30.93 -7.75
CA SER A 529 4.73 30.71 -7.75
C SER A 529 5.21 29.44 -8.43
N ALA A 530 4.40 28.37 -8.37
CA ALA A 530 4.87 27.01 -8.73
C ALA A 530 3.74 26.18 -9.35
N GLN A 531 3.20 26.64 -10.47
CA GLN A 531 1.99 26.06 -11.12
C GLN A 531 2.10 24.57 -11.46
N ASN A 532 3.32 24.06 -11.71
CA ASN A 532 3.48 22.62 -12.00
C ASN A 532 3.27 21.73 -10.78
N LEU A 533 3.32 22.28 -9.56
CA LEU A 533 2.95 21.55 -8.35
C LEU A 533 1.47 21.16 -8.33
N ASN A 534 0.58 21.90 -9.00
CA ASN A 534 -0.83 21.53 -9.16
C ASN A 534 -1.06 20.21 -9.90
N LYS A 535 -0.04 19.71 -10.64
CA LYS A 535 -0.07 18.42 -11.32
C LYS A 535 0.42 17.28 -10.43
N LYS A 536 0.84 17.58 -9.19
CA LYS A 536 1.36 16.64 -8.22
C LYS A 536 0.37 16.47 -7.08
N TYR A 537 0.42 15.31 -6.45
CA TYR A 537 -0.36 15.08 -5.26
C TYR A 537 0.43 15.55 -4.04
N LEU A 538 0.03 16.66 -3.47
CA LEU A 538 0.68 17.27 -2.31
C LEU A 538 -0.20 17.11 -1.07
N THR A 539 0.41 16.75 0.06
CA THR A 539 -0.26 16.74 1.37
C THR A 539 0.23 17.92 2.20
N ILE A 540 -0.71 18.75 2.65
CA ILE A 540 -0.41 19.90 3.52
C ILE A 540 -0.75 19.54 4.96
N LEU A 541 0.29 19.42 5.80
CA LEU A 541 0.17 19.06 7.21
C LEU A 541 0.25 20.31 8.10
N GLU A 542 -0.80 20.58 8.86
CA GLU A 542 -0.81 21.65 9.87
C GLU A 542 -0.27 21.11 11.19
N VAL A 543 1.03 21.29 11.44
CA VAL A 543 1.74 20.60 12.53
C VAL A 543 2.04 21.48 13.75
N GLY A 544 1.85 22.79 13.66
CA GLY A 544 2.27 23.74 14.70
C GLY A 544 3.80 23.84 14.85
N GLY A 545 4.30 25.00 15.21
CA GLY A 545 5.74 25.28 15.24
C GLY A 545 6.59 24.41 16.18
N ALA A 546 5.97 23.72 17.13
CA ALA A 546 6.67 22.85 18.10
C ALA A 546 6.66 21.36 17.71
N TYR A 547 5.97 20.97 16.65
CA TYR A 547 5.76 19.55 16.31
C TYR A 547 6.26 19.15 14.92
N GLY A 548 6.64 20.10 14.07
CA GLY A 548 7.13 19.83 12.71
C GLY A 548 8.27 18.83 12.65
N MET A 549 9.20 18.90 13.60
CA MET A 549 10.34 18.01 13.70
C MET A 549 9.97 16.54 13.94
N ARG A 550 8.82 16.24 14.56
CA ARG A 550 8.38 14.85 14.81
C ARG A 550 8.04 14.10 13.53
N PHE A 551 7.71 14.82 12.45
CA PHE A 551 7.40 14.24 11.14
C PHE A 551 8.66 14.02 10.29
N ALA A 552 9.74 14.74 10.56
CA ALA A 552 10.96 14.67 9.77
C ALA A 552 11.47 13.23 9.60
N GLY A 553 11.67 12.51 10.71
CA GLY A 553 12.16 11.14 10.66
C GLY A 553 11.23 10.18 9.89
N LEU A 554 9.90 10.36 9.98
CA LEU A 554 8.96 9.54 9.20
C LEU A 554 9.03 9.87 7.71
N LEU A 555 9.07 11.15 7.34
CA LEU A 555 9.12 11.58 5.94
C LEU A 555 10.44 11.15 5.29
N GLU A 556 11.55 11.24 6.01
CA GLU A 556 12.87 10.77 5.57
C GLU A 556 12.89 9.24 5.45
N PHE A 557 12.34 8.50 6.42
CA PHE A 557 12.21 7.04 6.34
C PHE A 557 11.37 6.60 5.14
N LEU A 558 10.31 7.34 4.80
CA LEU A 558 9.47 7.09 3.63
C LEU A 558 10.06 7.69 2.34
N GLU A 559 11.20 8.38 2.43
CA GLU A 559 11.84 9.11 1.33
C GLU A 559 10.92 10.16 0.66
N ILE A 560 9.93 10.71 1.38
CA ILE A 560 9.02 11.74 0.86
C ILE A 560 9.70 13.10 0.96
N PRO A 561 9.94 13.82 -0.17
CA PRO A 561 10.47 15.18 -0.11
C PRO A 561 9.46 16.11 0.56
N TYR A 562 9.93 17.03 1.37
CA TYR A 562 9.06 17.90 2.12
C TYR A 562 9.61 19.33 2.32
N LEU A 563 8.66 20.27 2.27
CA LEU A 563 8.87 21.68 2.56
C LEU A 563 8.34 21.98 3.96
N VAL A 564 9.17 22.60 4.80
CA VAL A 564 8.76 23.12 6.11
C VAL A 564 8.61 24.61 6.01
N ILE A 565 7.40 25.15 6.24
CA ILE A 565 7.10 26.58 6.32
C ILE A 565 6.85 26.91 7.77
N THR A 566 7.71 27.75 8.36
CA THR A 566 7.69 28.02 9.79
C THR A 566 8.04 29.49 10.09
N ASP A 567 7.58 30.00 11.23
CA ASP A 567 7.79 31.38 11.64
C ASP A 567 9.10 31.55 12.45
N ILE A 568 9.76 32.70 12.33
CA ILE A 568 10.93 33.04 13.17
C ILE A 568 10.53 33.21 14.63
N ASP A 569 9.40 33.77 14.91
CA ASP A 569 8.86 33.98 16.25
C ASP A 569 9.87 34.64 17.22
N SER A 570 10.43 35.77 16.80
CA SER A 570 11.49 36.49 17.52
C SER A 570 11.08 36.96 18.91
N VAL A 571 11.98 36.73 19.88
CA VAL A 571 11.84 37.15 21.29
C VAL A 571 13.12 37.79 21.81
N ASP A 572 12.99 38.68 22.80
CA ASP A 572 14.11 39.33 23.49
C ASP A 572 14.50 38.50 24.73
N PRO A 573 15.67 37.84 24.72
CA PRO A 573 16.13 37.05 25.87
C PRO A 573 16.36 37.91 27.13
N ALA A 574 16.68 39.21 26.96
CA ALA A 574 16.91 40.10 28.07
C ALA A 574 15.60 40.58 28.76
N ARG A 575 14.44 40.41 28.09
CA ARG A 575 13.12 40.78 28.60
C ARG A 575 12.23 39.56 28.86
N ASN A 576 12.78 38.58 29.51
CA ASN A 576 12.05 37.32 29.83
C ASN A 576 11.38 36.69 28.61
N ARG A 577 12.11 36.67 27.49
CA ARG A 577 11.63 36.13 26.19
C ARG A 577 10.32 36.80 25.70
N ALA A 578 10.15 38.11 25.99
CA ALA A 578 9.04 38.84 25.41
C ALA A 578 9.18 38.96 23.90
N SER A 579 8.07 38.81 23.16
CA SER A 579 8.04 39.00 21.70
C SER A 579 8.58 40.38 21.31
N CYS A 580 9.44 40.42 20.30
CA CYS A 580 10.06 41.63 19.72
C CYS A 580 10.04 41.59 18.20
N VAL A 581 10.33 42.70 17.54
CA VAL A 581 10.52 42.75 16.08
C VAL A 581 11.73 41.88 15.68
N ALA A 582 11.72 41.27 14.52
CA ALA A 582 12.82 40.43 14.04
C ALA A 582 14.16 41.19 13.91
N THR A 583 14.08 42.52 13.67
CA THR A 583 15.25 43.41 13.59
C THR A 583 15.82 43.84 14.95
N HIS A 584 15.27 43.37 16.07
CA HIS A 584 15.74 43.73 17.40
C HIS A 584 17.17 43.18 17.65
N PRO A 585 18.13 44.02 18.10
CA PRO A 585 19.48 43.56 18.41
C PRO A 585 19.48 42.49 19.49
N GLY A 586 20.04 41.32 19.18
CA GLY A 586 20.10 40.17 20.10
C GLY A 586 18.81 39.35 20.17
N ALA A 587 17.87 39.56 19.26
CA ALA A 587 16.68 38.70 19.13
C ALA A 587 17.05 37.23 18.92
N VAL A 588 16.30 36.34 19.56
CA VAL A 588 16.39 34.90 19.37
C VAL A 588 15.04 34.36 18.92
N SER A 589 15.05 33.29 18.15
CA SER A 589 13.83 32.56 17.80
C SER A 589 13.31 31.79 19.02
N SER A 590 12.00 31.79 19.21
CA SER A 590 11.33 30.90 20.16
C SER A 590 10.81 29.62 19.51
N ASN A 591 10.96 29.52 18.19
CA ASN A 591 10.49 28.38 17.41
C ASN A 591 11.41 27.17 17.58
N ALA A 592 10.86 26.10 18.16
CA ALA A 592 11.62 24.89 18.45
C ALA A 592 12.04 24.14 17.17
N THR A 593 11.26 24.26 16.08
CA THR A 593 11.55 23.63 14.79
C THR A 593 12.83 24.21 14.17
N LEU A 594 13.00 25.55 14.22
CA LEU A 594 14.22 26.19 13.74
C LEU A 594 15.45 25.80 14.59
N GLY A 595 15.29 25.78 15.93
CA GLY A 595 16.34 25.31 16.83
C GLY A 595 16.79 23.88 16.53
N TYR A 596 15.84 22.99 16.22
CA TYR A 596 16.14 21.59 15.88
C TYR A 596 16.87 21.45 14.55
N PHE A 597 16.40 22.12 13.49
CA PHE A 597 16.98 21.94 12.15
C PHE A 597 18.31 22.68 11.94
N PHE A 598 18.51 23.82 12.59
CA PHE A 598 19.73 24.64 12.40
C PHE A 598 20.70 24.59 13.60
N GLY A 599 20.27 24.09 14.76
CA GLY A 599 21.07 24.14 15.98
C GLY A 599 21.34 25.57 16.47
N GLU A 600 20.68 26.59 15.89
CA GLU A 600 20.86 28.01 16.14
C GLU A 600 19.50 28.68 16.35
N THR A 601 19.45 29.60 17.29
CA THR A 601 18.22 30.36 17.59
C THR A 601 18.38 31.85 17.46
N ARG A 602 19.62 32.38 17.26
CA ARG A 602 19.84 33.82 17.06
C ARG A 602 19.31 34.26 15.70
N VAL A 603 18.38 35.22 15.71
CA VAL A 603 17.76 35.71 14.48
C VAL A 603 18.79 36.26 13.48
N ALA A 604 19.85 36.93 13.96
CA ALA A 604 20.90 37.44 13.10
C ALA A 604 21.67 36.35 12.34
N GLU A 605 21.89 35.19 12.97
CA GLU A 605 22.56 34.04 12.35
C GLU A 605 21.60 33.33 11.36
N LEU A 606 20.36 33.09 11.78
CA LEU A 606 19.33 32.51 10.91
C LEU A 606 19.10 33.37 9.65
N SER A 607 19.14 34.70 9.77
CA SER A 607 19.01 35.63 8.64
C SER A 607 20.14 35.54 7.63
N GLY A 608 21.31 35.03 8.04
CA GLY A 608 22.47 34.83 7.20
C GLY A 608 22.48 33.54 6.40
N ASN A 609 21.59 32.62 6.68
CA ASN A 609 21.51 31.32 5.99
C ASN A 609 21.18 31.50 4.51
N THR A 610 21.96 30.84 3.69
CA THR A 610 21.79 30.79 2.24
C THR A 610 20.69 29.80 1.85
N PHE A 611 20.39 29.70 0.56
CA PHE A 611 19.50 28.67 0.02
C PHE A 611 20.03 27.25 0.35
N ASP A 612 21.33 27.02 0.19
CA ASP A 612 21.96 25.73 0.44
C ASP A 612 21.91 25.34 1.93
N ASP A 613 21.96 26.31 2.85
CA ASP A 613 21.81 26.04 4.30
C ASP A 613 20.38 25.63 4.66
N CYS A 614 19.38 26.11 3.91
CA CYS A 614 17.98 25.72 4.07
C CYS A 614 17.68 24.36 3.44
N LEU A 615 18.51 23.90 2.50
CA LEU A 615 18.39 22.61 1.85
C LEU A 615 19.14 21.54 2.67
N GLN A 616 18.38 20.62 3.26
CA GLN A 616 18.90 19.66 4.24
C GLN A 616 18.49 18.23 3.88
N ALA A 617 18.93 17.25 4.68
CA ALA A 617 18.62 15.82 4.51
C ALA A 617 18.87 15.34 3.06
N GLU A 618 20.10 15.58 2.56
CA GLU A 618 20.52 15.20 1.18
C GLU A 618 19.56 15.72 0.09
N GLY A 619 19.00 16.91 0.29
CA GLY A 619 18.07 17.53 -0.63
C GLY A 619 16.63 17.00 -0.56
N MET A 620 16.27 16.30 0.53
CA MET A 620 14.92 15.82 0.79
C MET A 620 14.06 16.84 1.52
N ARG A 621 14.66 17.78 2.23
CA ARG A 621 13.99 18.79 3.05
C ARG A 621 14.45 20.18 2.69
N PHE A 622 13.49 21.10 2.62
CA PHE A 622 13.77 22.54 2.58
C PHE A 622 13.04 23.23 3.74
N VAL A 623 13.75 24.07 4.50
CA VAL A 623 13.18 24.79 5.63
C VAL A 623 13.06 26.27 5.26
N ALA A 624 11.83 26.73 5.05
CA ALA A 624 11.46 28.08 4.67
C ALA A 624 10.99 28.86 5.90
N TYR A 625 11.63 29.99 6.15
CA TYR A 625 11.27 30.93 7.23
C TYR A 625 11.65 32.35 6.81
N GLN A 626 11.11 33.35 7.51
CA GLN A 626 11.25 34.76 7.13
C GLN A 626 12.72 35.17 7.16
N LYS A 627 13.17 35.77 6.05
CA LYS A 627 14.49 36.41 5.89
C LYS A 627 14.31 37.89 5.60
N PRO A 628 15.33 38.74 5.82
CA PRO A 628 15.29 40.14 5.39
C PRO A 628 15.06 40.23 3.88
N VAL A 629 14.09 41.04 3.46
CA VAL A 629 13.78 41.30 2.05
C VAL A 629 13.92 42.78 1.73
N GLU A 630 14.43 43.11 0.53
CA GLU A 630 14.43 44.46 0.00
C GLU A 630 13.11 44.74 -0.73
N VAL A 631 12.42 45.79 -0.31
CA VAL A 631 11.17 46.25 -0.90
C VAL A 631 11.39 47.68 -1.40
N ASN A 632 11.06 47.92 -2.66
CA ASN A 632 11.07 49.26 -3.22
C ASN A 632 9.83 50.05 -2.75
N ARG A 633 10.03 51.13 -2.03
CA ARG A 633 8.97 52.00 -1.57
C ARG A 633 9.36 53.47 -1.83
N GLN A 634 8.50 54.21 -2.53
CA GLN A 634 8.76 55.63 -2.87
C GLN A 634 10.12 55.86 -3.50
N ASP A 635 10.47 55.05 -4.49
CA ASP A 635 11.75 55.04 -5.22
C ASP A 635 12.99 54.77 -4.36
N ASN A 636 12.84 54.25 -3.14
CA ASN A 636 13.95 53.84 -2.28
C ASN A 636 13.83 52.37 -1.88
N ALA A 637 14.92 51.61 -2.04
CA ALA A 637 15.02 50.28 -1.52
C ALA A 637 15.12 50.30 0.02
N GLN A 638 14.19 49.61 0.67
CA GLN A 638 14.16 49.49 2.13
C GLN A 638 14.11 47.99 2.50
N THR A 639 14.93 47.61 3.47
CA THR A 639 14.96 46.21 3.94
C THR A 639 14.00 46.04 5.10
N PHE A 640 13.06 45.11 4.98
CA PHE A 640 12.14 44.69 6.05
C PHE A 640 12.43 43.27 6.47
N HIS A 641 12.02 42.92 7.70
CA HIS A 641 12.17 41.57 8.21
C HIS A 641 10.91 41.20 9.01
N GLY A 642 10.06 40.37 8.44
CA GLY A 642 8.89 39.83 9.08
C GLY A 642 9.24 38.82 10.16
N ARG A 643 8.43 38.73 11.20
CA ARG A 643 8.55 37.77 12.27
C ARG A 643 7.64 36.57 12.04
N THR A 644 6.51 36.82 11.36
CA THR A 644 5.48 35.82 11.01
C THR A 644 5.09 35.97 9.54
N LEU A 645 4.30 34.99 9.03
CA LEU A 645 3.78 35.05 7.67
C LEU A 645 3.07 36.38 7.38
N GLU A 646 2.20 36.81 8.29
CA GLU A 646 1.38 38.02 8.06
C GLU A 646 2.24 39.29 7.98
N GLU A 647 3.31 39.37 8.80
CA GLU A 647 4.27 40.49 8.72
C GLU A 647 5.01 40.49 7.39
N ALA A 648 5.54 39.35 6.97
CA ALA A 648 6.25 39.21 5.70
C ALA A 648 5.33 39.54 4.52
N PHE A 649 4.10 39.03 4.53
CA PHE A 649 3.10 39.32 3.49
C PHE A 649 2.80 40.83 3.39
N VAL A 650 2.59 41.50 4.50
CA VAL A 650 2.35 42.96 4.50
C VAL A 650 3.53 43.72 3.93
N PHE A 651 4.77 43.39 4.34
CA PHE A 651 5.97 44.10 3.86
C PHE A 651 6.23 43.88 2.37
N GLU A 652 5.96 42.73 1.85
CA GLU A 652 6.21 42.39 0.44
C GLU A 652 5.07 42.82 -0.49
N ASN A 653 3.92 43.26 0.06
CA ASN A 653 2.73 43.68 -0.65
C ASN A 653 2.21 45.07 -0.27
N LEU A 654 3.10 45.95 0.19
CA LEU A 654 2.72 47.31 0.70
C LEU A 654 1.84 48.10 -0.27
N ASP A 655 2.02 47.93 -1.57
CA ASP A 655 1.26 48.63 -2.62
C ASP A 655 -0.23 48.24 -2.63
N HIS A 656 -0.59 47.08 -2.10
CA HIS A 656 -1.97 46.62 -1.98
C HIS A 656 -2.65 47.05 -0.68
N PHE A 657 -1.88 47.58 0.28
CA PHE A 657 -2.42 48.06 1.58
C PHE A 657 -2.76 49.54 1.52
N HIS A 658 -3.95 49.89 1.02
CA HIS A 658 -4.48 51.22 0.89
C HIS A 658 -6.00 51.24 1.22
N ALA A 659 -6.64 52.42 1.20
CA ALA A 659 -8.01 52.59 1.67
C ALA A 659 -9.05 51.67 0.98
N ASP A 660 -8.88 51.42 -0.30
CA ASP A 660 -9.76 50.56 -1.10
C ASP A 660 -9.18 49.15 -1.38
N GLY A 661 -8.09 48.80 -0.67
CA GLY A 661 -7.36 47.53 -0.86
C GLY A 661 -7.36 46.68 0.41
N LEU A 662 -6.29 45.89 0.55
CA LEU A 662 -6.05 45.11 1.76
C LEU A 662 -5.84 46.03 2.97
N SER A 663 -6.25 45.55 4.15
CA SER A 663 -6.09 46.30 5.40
C SER A 663 -5.78 45.38 6.57
N ILE A 664 -4.87 45.81 7.43
CA ILE A 664 -4.67 45.21 8.76
C ILE A 664 -5.34 45.99 9.87
N GLY A 665 -6.18 46.98 9.51
CA GLY A 665 -6.92 47.82 10.46
C GLY A 665 -6.10 48.94 11.13
N ILE A 666 -5.01 49.37 10.50
CA ILE A 666 -4.22 50.56 10.86
C ILE A 666 -3.73 51.25 9.58
N ASP A 667 -3.49 52.57 9.68
CA ASP A 667 -2.78 53.31 8.64
C ASP A 667 -1.28 52.97 8.71
N LEU A 668 -0.67 52.68 7.57
CA LEU A 668 0.73 52.28 7.49
C LEU A 668 1.63 53.54 7.47
N PRO A 669 2.54 53.74 8.47
CA PRO A 669 3.47 54.87 8.48
C PRO A 669 4.44 54.88 7.31
N ASP A 670 4.95 56.07 6.95
CA ASP A 670 5.95 56.19 5.87
C ASP A 670 7.38 55.81 6.31
N GLY A 671 7.69 56.05 7.58
CA GLY A 671 9.03 55.77 8.12
C GLY A 671 9.27 54.27 8.27
N ARG A 672 10.42 53.76 7.77
CA ARG A 672 10.76 52.33 7.81
C ARG A 672 10.67 51.71 9.22
N ALA A 673 11.33 52.31 10.20
CA ALA A 673 11.34 51.77 11.57
C ALA A 673 9.95 51.85 12.24
N GLU A 674 9.19 52.89 11.96
CA GLU A 674 7.84 53.10 12.44
C GLU A 674 6.88 52.11 11.82
N LEU A 675 7.04 51.82 10.51
CA LEU A 675 6.26 50.82 9.78
C LEU A 675 6.51 49.42 10.34
N GLN A 676 7.78 49.05 10.48
CA GLN A 676 8.16 47.75 11.04
C GLN A 676 7.53 47.52 12.42
N GLU A 677 7.58 48.53 13.28
CA GLU A 677 7.04 48.40 14.63
C GLU A 677 5.49 48.48 14.65
N ALA A 678 4.87 49.29 13.80
CA ALA A 678 3.42 49.40 13.73
C ALA A 678 2.77 48.10 13.25
N VAL A 679 3.30 47.49 12.20
CA VAL A 679 2.84 46.18 11.66
C VAL A 679 2.99 45.08 12.72
N TRP A 680 4.17 44.98 13.36
CA TRP A 680 4.41 44.00 14.42
C TRP A 680 3.44 44.17 15.59
N ARG A 681 3.25 45.43 16.09
CA ARG A 681 2.31 45.70 17.19
C ARG A 681 0.88 45.33 16.85
N ARG A 682 0.46 45.60 15.61
CA ARG A 682 -0.89 45.29 15.15
C ARG A 682 -1.13 43.79 15.04
N ILE A 683 -0.22 43.05 14.40
CA ILE A 683 -0.34 41.62 14.19
C ILE A 683 -0.24 40.83 15.50
N LYS A 684 0.59 41.32 16.43
CA LYS A 684 0.70 40.72 17.77
C LYS A 684 -0.55 40.98 18.65
N SER A 685 -1.40 41.91 18.31
CA SER A 685 -2.53 42.30 19.19
C SER A 685 -3.58 41.18 19.24
N ASP A 686 -4.21 40.95 20.41
CA ASP A 686 -5.29 39.98 20.61
C ASP A 686 -6.50 40.20 19.71
N THR A 687 -6.62 41.41 19.13
CA THR A 687 -7.70 41.78 18.22
C THR A 687 -7.40 41.45 16.76
N PHE A 688 -6.18 41.07 16.42
CA PHE A 688 -5.83 40.59 15.07
C PHE A 688 -6.16 39.10 14.94
N LYS A 689 -6.87 38.74 13.87
CA LYS A 689 -7.26 37.36 13.60
C LYS A 689 -6.58 36.89 12.33
N LYS A 690 -5.56 36.04 12.48
CA LYS A 690 -4.77 35.51 11.37
C LYS A 690 -5.63 34.84 10.28
N THR A 691 -6.67 34.09 10.69
CA THR A 691 -7.57 33.41 9.75
C THR A 691 -8.44 34.37 8.97
N GLU A 692 -8.95 35.47 9.65
CA GLU A 692 -9.71 36.51 8.96
C GLU A 692 -8.83 37.23 7.94
N PHE A 693 -7.61 37.59 8.32
CA PHE A 693 -6.62 38.15 7.42
C PHE A 693 -6.37 37.26 6.18
N ALA A 694 -6.16 35.96 6.40
CA ALA A 694 -5.96 35.01 5.30
C ALA A 694 -7.19 34.94 4.36
N MET A 695 -8.41 35.03 4.92
CA MET A 695 -9.63 35.07 4.12
C MET A 695 -9.77 36.39 3.34
N ASP A 696 -9.40 37.51 3.93
CA ASP A 696 -9.40 38.81 3.23
C ASP A 696 -8.40 38.80 2.07
N VAL A 697 -7.22 38.24 2.25
CA VAL A 697 -6.21 38.08 1.19
C VAL A 697 -6.72 37.18 0.07
N LEU A 698 -7.39 36.05 0.39
CA LEU A 698 -7.97 35.15 -0.62
C LEU A 698 -9.12 35.81 -1.40
N ALA A 699 -9.91 36.64 -0.73
CA ALA A 699 -11.03 37.34 -1.34
C ALA A 699 -10.60 38.60 -2.13
N PHE A 700 -9.36 39.04 -1.95
CA PHE A 700 -8.85 40.22 -2.62
C PHE A 700 -8.59 40.01 -4.10
N GLU A 701 -9.36 40.67 -4.95
CA GLU A 701 -9.16 40.71 -6.40
C GLU A 701 -8.55 42.05 -6.79
N ILE A 702 -7.42 42.03 -7.50
CA ILE A 702 -6.82 43.27 -8.01
C ILE A 702 -7.73 43.80 -9.12
N PRO A 703 -8.25 45.03 -9.03
CA PRO A 703 -9.15 45.59 -10.03
C PRO A 703 -8.48 45.64 -11.38
N ALA A 704 -9.16 45.12 -12.43
CA ALA A 704 -8.70 45.26 -13.79
C ALA A 704 -8.55 46.73 -14.15
N GLY A 705 -7.32 47.21 -14.30
CA GLY A 705 -7.05 48.59 -14.75
C GLY A 705 -7.67 48.80 -16.13
N GLY A 706 -8.33 49.95 -16.34
CA GLY A 706 -9.20 50.24 -17.47
C GLY A 706 -8.57 50.29 -18.87
N ASP A 707 -7.33 49.85 -19.11
CA ASP A 707 -6.65 49.79 -20.39
C ASP A 707 -6.24 48.35 -20.70
N GLU A 708 -7.13 47.60 -21.35
CA GLU A 708 -6.92 46.17 -21.70
C GLU A 708 -5.75 45.94 -22.70
N GLU A 709 -5.15 46.94 -23.32
CA GLU A 709 -4.12 46.79 -24.35
C GLU A 709 -2.69 47.10 -23.92
N ALA A 710 -2.44 47.59 -22.70
CA ALA A 710 -1.11 48.12 -22.36
C ALA A 710 -0.19 47.14 -21.60
N ASN A 711 -0.67 46.13 -20.88
CA ASN A 711 0.19 45.33 -20.00
C ASN A 711 -0.14 43.82 -20.03
N ALA A 712 0.19 43.16 -21.13
CA ALA A 712 0.17 41.67 -21.20
C ALA A 712 1.31 40.98 -20.41
N GLY A 713 1.99 41.67 -19.48
CA GLY A 713 3.14 41.14 -18.74
C GLY A 713 3.20 41.54 -17.27
N GLU A 714 2.28 42.33 -16.73
CA GLU A 714 2.27 42.67 -15.31
C GLU A 714 1.48 41.62 -14.51
N ASN A 715 2.13 41.10 -13.45
CA ASN A 715 1.55 40.13 -12.51
C ASN A 715 0.32 40.79 -11.83
N ARG A 716 -0.87 40.27 -12.12
CA ARG A 716 -2.14 40.78 -11.55
C ARG A 716 -2.44 40.19 -10.17
N ASP A 717 -1.52 39.47 -9.57
CA ASP A 717 -1.66 38.87 -8.26
C ASP A 717 -0.72 39.54 -7.25
N TRP A 718 -1.04 39.38 -5.96
CA TRP A 718 -0.14 39.77 -4.88
C TRP A 718 1.14 38.90 -4.88
N ASN A 719 2.19 39.39 -4.26
CA ASN A 719 3.47 38.70 -4.19
C ASN A 719 3.43 37.62 -3.12
N VAL A 720 3.83 36.41 -3.47
CA VAL A 720 4.09 35.36 -2.49
C VAL A 720 5.31 35.74 -1.68
N PRO A 721 5.28 35.68 -0.33
CA PRO A 721 6.45 35.96 0.49
C PRO A 721 7.67 35.20 0.04
N HIS A 722 8.79 35.88 -0.13
CA HIS A 722 10.00 35.38 -0.80
C HIS A 722 10.49 34.04 -0.26
N TYR A 723 10.47 33.86 1.06
CA TYR A 723 10.93 32.60 1.68
C TYR A 723 10.01 31.40 1.33
N ILE A 724 8.71 31.63 1.12
CA ILE A 724 7.76 30.59 0.67
C ILE A 724 7.96 30.33 -0.82
N ASP A 725 8.11 31.38 -1.62
CA ASP A 725 8.38 31.30 -3.06
C ASP A 725 9.64 30.48 -3.36
N GLU A 726 10.72 30.71 -2.64
CA GLU A 726 11.94 29.89 -2.71
C GLU A 726 11.68 28.42 -2.43
N GLY A 727 10.95 28.12 -1.35
CA GLY A 727 10.61 26.76 -0.94
C GLY A 727 9.72 26.05 -1.96
N LEU A 728 8.68 26.74 -2.49
CA LEU A 728 7.79 26.18 -3.51
C LEU A 728 8.50 25.89 -4.82
N LYS A 729 9.37 26.78 -5.28
CA LYS A 729 10.19 26.59 -6.49
C LYS A 729 11.20 25.46 -6.34
N TRP A 730 11.79 25.32 -5.14
CA TRP A 730 12.63 24.17 -4.84
C TRP A 730 11.82 22.87 -4.96
N LEU A 731 10.63 22.80 -4.32
CA LEU A 731 9.79 21.61 -4.35
C LEU A 731 9.35 21.26 -5.76
N GLU A 732 8.96 22.27 -6.57
CA GLU A 732 8.62 22.09 -7.98
C GLU A 732 9.78 21.51 -8.78
N THR A 733 10.99 22.06 -8.59
CA THR A 733 12.20 21.60 -9.26
C THR A 733 12.53 20.17 -8.86
N ARG A 734 12.49 19.86 -7.55
CA ARG A 734 12.75 18.53 -7.01
C ARG A 734 11.81 17.46 -7.59
N LEU A 735 10.51 17.78 -7.69
CA LEU A 735 9.51 16.87 -8.24
C LEU A 735 9.53 16.82 -9.78
N SER A 736 10.09 17.83 -10.44
CA SER A 736 10.26 17.86 -11.90
C SER A 736 11.50 17.08 -12.35
N GLN A 737 12.59 17.15 -11.62
CA GLN A 737 13.81 16.35 -11.86
C GLN A 737 13.53 14.85 -11.78
N ASN A 738 12.51 14.45 -11.02
CA ASN A 738 11.99 13.09 -11.00
C ASN A 738 11.23 12.70 -12.27
N LEU A 739 10.97 13.62 -13.23
CA LEU A 739 10.28 13.36 -14.51
C LEU A 739 11.19 13.57 -15.73
N GLY A 740 12.32 14.23 -15.57
CA GLY A 740 13.12 14.74 -16.67
C GLY A 740 14.26 13.83 -17.11
N ALA A 741 13.96 12.64 -17.62
CA ALA A 741 14.86 11.88 -18.52
C ALA A 741 14.05 11.22 -19.64
N GLY A 742 13.02 11.90 -20.15
CA GLY A 742 12.13 11.36 -21.17
C GLY A 742 11.44 12.44 -22.01
N GLU A 743 12.19 13.47 -22.49
CA GLU A 743 11.84 14.23 -23.69
C GLU A 743 12.92 14.05 -24.75
#